data_c8a25a07a36c104dd0706519779728f0
#
_entry.id   c8a25a07a36c104dd0706519779728f0
#
_cell.length_a   1.000
_cell.length_b   1.000
_cell.length_c   1.000
_cell.angle_alpha   90.00
_cell.angle_beta   90.00
_cell.angle_gamma   90.00
#
_symmetry.space_group_name_H-M   'P 1'
#
loop_
_entity.id
_entity.type
_entity.pdbx_description
1 polymer ?
#
loop_
_entity_poly.entity_id
_entity_poly.type
_entity_poly.pdbx_seq_one_letter_code
_entity_poly.pdbx_strand_id
1 'polypeptide(L)'
;MSDAVGFETLSYTVADNGVAIITIDVKDRSMNVLTPTLHKDMAGVAGRLKNDTSAIGAVLRSGKPTFMAGGDLKRIVGLYDQKRSAEEAYLQSSTFTESLRALETCGKPVAVMINGTALGGGLELALACHYRVVLNDPKIKLGLPETTLGLMPGAGGTQRLPRLIGLKKAADLIVRGTSVSPQQALDLGIVQATASREELFSTAENWVINQGNAQQPWDKRGFSVPGGIALTSPKVSRLLQQLTADVATSTNYNYPAPIAALRAIFKGCNMGSIDGALKVETREFSRLTRGSVARNMIRTLFLSKGAASSLLGRPVDIKKIKVASVAVLLDKVTQDDVDFAILCGLSGVTVSIICSDLSVPSELLEQVSVELARRVACGAIFEAKAASIQSHIRQSNSSAEILIIKSRMTKQEVSKLIEVPAIIAVCDPSSGLDTYVRQFFSDDAIIGVSLASFVDNSNVVELIASSNTSMTTLAHCLDFAEQLRLTPTVQHNSPRLFSQSCRQAYLEEGLRMLKEGVSPALIENGGTAAGFSLGPLALADNVSLPMVQAMATVKESDSMTVISRLSRDLKRHGKACGAGFYEYAEDGSQRLWSKLNDNYPKNETQPDVNIVKKRLLSIQALTAVSFIENGIMTNEHADLVSVFCAGYPSYTGGAISYIDSMGVSEFINQCNLLRDKFGLQFSCSDWLLDRPKNRIYQN
;
A
#
# COMPACT_ATOMS: atom_id res chain seq x y z
N MET A 1 22.01 19.75 -44.16
CA MET A 1 21.40 20.39 -42.97
C MET A 1 20.36 19.42 -42.44
N SER A 2 20.67 18.66 -41.43
CA SER A 2 19.74 17.69 -40.84
C SER A 2 18.74 18.45 -39.99
N ASP A 3 17.47 18.43 -40.38
CA ASP A 3 16.37 18.91 -39.58
C ASP A 3 16.45 18.29 -38.19
N ALA A 4 16.78 19.12 -37.19
CA ALA A 4 16.76 18.75 -35.80
C ALA A 4 15.28 18.58 -35.43
N VAL A 5 14.73 17.40 -35.60
CA VAL A 5 13.49 17.02 -34.92
C VAL A 5 13.80 17.05 -33.45
N GLY A 6 13.48 18.17 -32.80
CA GLY A 6 13.67 18.35 -31.37
C GLY A 6 12.68 17.44 -30.64
N PHE A 7 13.18 16.51 -29.85
CA PHE A 7 12.38 15.75 -28.90
C PHE A 7 12.18 16.60 -27.64
N GLU A 8 11.02 16.48 -26.99
CA GLU A 8 10.72 17.27 -25.79
C GLU A 8 11.21 16.59 -24.51
N THR A 9 11.21 15.25 -24.49
CA THR A 9 11.45 14.44 -23.28
C THR A 9 12.73 13.62 -23.35
N LEU A 10 13.45 13.71 -24.49
CA LEU A 10 14.73 13.03 -24.67
C LEU A 10 15.66 13.80 -25.60
N SER A 11 16.93 13.48 -25.54
CA SER A 11 17.93 13.98 -26.49
C SER A 11 18.58 12.81 -27.24
N TYR A 12 19.07 13.10 -28.46
CA TYR A 12 19.75 12.15 -29.32
C TYR A 12 21.03 12.79 -29.85
N THR A 13 22.18 12.22 -29.55
CA THR A 13 23.49 12.64 -30.05
C THR A 13 24.29 11.42 -30.47
N VAL A 14 25.11 11.54 -31.49
CA VAL A 14 26.03 10.47 -31.92
C VAL A 14 27.44 10.87 -31.54
N ALA A 15 28.14 9.97 -30.81
CA ALA A 15 29.54 10.16 -30.44
C ALA A 15 30.48 9.83 -31.60
N ASP A 16 31.74 10.26 -31.52
CA ASP A 16 32.76 10.05 -32.56
C ASP A 16 32.98 8.57 -32.91
N ASN A 17 32.73 7.65 -31.98
CA ASN A 17 32.80 6.21 -32.16
C ASN A 17 31.55 5.61 -32.83
N GLY A 18 30.59 6.42 -33.27
CA GLY A 18 29.37 6.00 -33.90
C GLY A 18 28.27 5.51 -32.96
N VAL A 19 28.45 5.56 -31.64
CA VAL A 19 27.39 5.18 -30.68
C VAL A 19 26.45 6.35 -30.47
N ALA A 20 25.15 6.13 -30.72
CA ALA A 20 24.12 7.10 -30.40
C ALA A 20 23.83 7.09 -28.89
N ILE A 21 23.75 8.26 -28.29
CA ILE A 21 23.38 8.44 -26.88
C ILE A 21 21.97 8.99 -26.82
N ILE A 22 21.03 8.19 -26.30
CA ILE A 22 19.63 8.57 -26.09
C ILE A 22 19.45 8.85 -24.59
N THR A 23 19.25 10.12 -24.23
CA THR A 23 19.08 10.51 -22.82
C THR A 23 17.62 10.91 -22.57
N ILE A 24 16.93 10.19 -21.68
CA ILE A 24 15.57 10.50 -21.25
C ILE A 24 15.60 11.52 -20.13
N ASP A 25 14.92 12.64 -20.30
CA ASP A 25 14.79 13.69 -19.30
C ASP A 25 13.42 14.37 -19.39
N VAL A 26 12.43 13.80 -18.71
CA VAL A 26 11.06 14.35 -18.66
C VAL A 26 11.08 15.60 -17.77
N LYS A 27 10.87 16.76 -18.39
CA LYS A 27 10.90 18.07 -17.71
C LYS A 27 9.84 18.15 -16.60
N ASP A 28 10.07 19.02 -15.64
CA ASP A 28 9.17 19.32 -14.50
C ASP A 28 8.81 18.11 -13.63
N ARG A 29 9.66 17.09 -13.65
CA ARG A 29 9.52 15.86 -12.85
C ARG A 29 10.84 15.51 -12.16
N SER A 30 10.78 15.12 -10.90
CA SER A 30 11.96 14.61 -10.15
C SER A 30 12.44 13.25 -10.67
N MET A 31 11.54 12.48 -11.30
CA MET A 31 11.81 11.17 -11.89
C MET A 31 11.22 11.10 -13.30
N ASN A 32 11.83 10.29 -14.16
CA ASN A 32 11.22 9.96 -15.45
C ASN A 32 9.98 9.09 -15.24
N VAL A 33 8.91 9.41 -15.95
CA VAL A 33 7.66 8.64 -16.00
C VAL A 33 7.16 8.57 -17.45
N LEU A 34 6.38 7.54 -17.74
CA LEU A 34 5.80 7.35 -19.06
C LEU A 34 4.68 8.37 -19.31
N THR A 35 4.98 9.40 -20.09
CA THR A 35 4.01 10.40 -20.54
C THR A 35 3.65 10.16 -22.02
N PRO A 36 2.54 10.72 -22.55
CA PRO A 36 2.22 10.65 -23.98
C PRO A 36 3.32 11.23 -24.87
N THR A 37 3.95 12.33 -24.40
CA THR A 37 5.05 12.96 -25.12
C THR A 37 6.25 12.01 -25.21
N LEU A 38 6.60 11.34 -24.11
CA LEU A 38 7.69 10.35 -24.14
C LEU A 38 7.36 9.17 -25.06
N HIS A 39 6.10 8.72 -25.13
CA HIS A 39 5.71 7.66 -26.08
C HIS A 39 5.95 8.08 -27.53
N LYS A 40 5.55 9.31 -27.88
CA LYS A 40 5.77 9.90 -29.22
C LYS A 40 7.26 10.05 -29.51
N ASP A 41 8.01 10.59 -28.57
CA ASP A 41 9.45 10.80 -28.71
C ASP A 41 10.20 9.47 -28.84
N MET A 42 9.81 8.43 -28.10
CA MET A 42 10.38 7.08 -28.23
C MET A 42 10.15 6.45 -29.61
N ALA A 43 8.96 6.60 -30.17
CA ALA A 43 8.68 6.16 -31.54
C ALA A 43 9.52 6.94 -32.55
N GLY A 44 9.64 8.26 -32.38
CA GLY A 44 10.45 9.13 -33.21
C GLY A 44 11.94 8.80 -33.16
N VAL A 45 12.47 8.55 -31.95
CA VAL A 45 13.90 8.20 -31.79
C VAL A 45 14.23 6.83 -32.34
N ALA A 46 13.30 5.85 -32.23
CA ALA A 46 13.46 4.54 -32.86
C ALA A 46 13.55 4.67 -34.43
N GLY A 47 12.68 5.49 -35.01
CA GLY A 47 12.74 5.79 -36.43
C GLY A 47 14.02 6.53 -36.86
N ARG A 48 14.46 7.51 -36.05
CA ARG A 48 15.73 8.22 -36.29
C ARG A 48 16.92 7.27 -36.21
N LEU A 49 17.03 6.46 -35.15
CA LEU A 49 18.12 5.50 -34.98
C LEU A 49 18.19 4.50 -36.15
N LYS A 50 17.03 4.01 -36.61
CA LYS A 50 16.94 3.10 -37.74
C LYS A 50 17.56 3.70 -39.02
N ASN A 51 17.32 4.98 -39.27
CA ASN A 51 17.68 5.65 -40.54
C ASN A 51 19.03 6.40 -40.44
N ASP A 52 19.59 6.58 -39.27
CA ASP A 52 20.85 7.32 -39.08
C ASP A 52 22.06 6.47 -39.47
N THR A 53 22.65 6.71 -40.62
CA THR A 53 23.79 5.97 -41.12
C THR A 53 25.07 6.19 -40.33
N SER A 54 25.15 7.27 -39.53
CA SER A 54 26.30 7.57 -38.68
C SER A 54 26.31 6.77 -37.35
N ALA A 55 25.11 6.26 -36.98
CA ALA A 55 24.98 5.50 -35.75
C ALA A 55 25.11 3.98 -35.98
N ILE A 56 26.02 3.31 -35.29
CA ILE A 56 26.20 1.84 -35.31
C ILE A 56 25.24 1.14 -34.35
N GLY A 57 24.75 1.84 -33.32
CA GLY A 57 23.86 1.38 -32.29
C GLY A 57 23.60 2.50 -31.30
N ALA A 58 22.94 2.20 -30.16
CA ALA A 58 22.61 3.21 -29.18
C ALA A 58 22.81 2.75 -27.72
N VAL A 59 23.16 3.71 -26.87
CA VAL A 59 23.05 3.61 -25.40
C VAL A 59 21.91 4.48 -24.93
N LEU A 60 20.89 3.88 -24.30
CA LEU A 60 19.77 4.57 -23.68
C LEU A 60 20.06 4.77 -22.19
N ARG A 61 19.90 6.01 -21.71
CA ARG A 61 20.16 6.37 -20.32
C ARG A 61 19.14 7.38 -19.78
N SER A 62 19.11 7.53 -18.46
CA SER A 62 18.37 8.61 -17.79
C SER A 62 19.25 9.83 -17.57
N GLY A 63 18.71 11.01 -17.78
CA GLY A 63 19.32 12.29 -17.39
C GLY A 63 19.09 12.65 -15.91
N LYS A 64 18.39 11.79 -15.16
CA LYS A 64 18.05 11.99 -13.74
C LYS A 64 18.80 11.04 -12.82
N PRO A 65 18.86 11.32 -11.49
CA PRO A 65 19.51 10.43 -10.50
C PRO A 65 18.92 9.02 -10.46
N THR A 66 17.62 8.85 -10.80
CA THR A 66 16.96 7.55 -10.92
C THR A 66 16.73 7.21 -12.39
N PHE A 67 16.41 5.93 -12.68
CA PHE A 67 16.14 5.55 -14.08
C PHE A 67 14.72 5.94 -14.49
N MET A 68 13.71 5.18 -14.06
CA MET A 68 12.31 5.46 -14.40
C MET A 68 11.34 4.75 -13.44
N ALA A 69 10.32 5.47 -12.99
CA ALA A 69 9.34 4.99 -11.98
C ALA A 69 8.04 4.43 -12.58
N GLY A 70 7.97 4.15 -13.87
CA GLY A 70 6.78 3.56 -14.51
C GLY A 70 5.83 4.59 -15.12
N GLY A 71 4.54 4.25 -15.17
CA GLY A 71 3.50 5.06 -15.81
C GLY A 71 3.06 6.28 -15.00
N ASP A 72 2.49 7.29 -15.69
CA ASP A 72 1.84 8.43 -15.04
C ASP A 72 0.49 7.99 -14.45
N LEU A 73 0.51 7.65 -13.16
CA LEU A 73 -0.65 7.14 -12.44
C LEU A 73 -1.78 8.17 -12.30
N LYS A 74 -1.46 9.48 -12.21
CA LYS A 74 -2.49 10.55 -12.22
C LYS A 74 -3.28 10.52 -13.51
N ARG A 75 -2.59 10.37 -14.63
CA ARG A 75 -3.23 10.25 -15.93
C ARG A 75 -4.12 9.01 -16.03
N ILE A 76 -3.66 7.85 -15.53
CA ILE A 76 -4.46 6.61 -15.58
C ILE A 76 -5.78 6.78 -14.83
N VAL A 77 -5.77 7.43 -13.66
CA VAL A 77 -6.99 7.77 -12.92
C VAL A 77 -7.90 8.68 -13.73
N GLY A 78 -7.37 9.76 -14.31
CA GLY A 78 -8.15 10.69 -15.15
C GLY A 78 -8.75 10.02 -16.39
N LEU A 79 -8.06 9.04 -16.97
CA LEU A 79 -8.59 8.27 -18.11
C LEU A 79 -9.79 7.38 -17.74
N TYR A 80 -9.91 6.92 -16.50
CA TYR A 80 -11.09 6.19 -16.04
C TYR A 80 -12.33 7.09 -16.06
N ASP A 81 -12.19 8.33 -15.59
CA ASP A 81 -13.31 9.28 -15.49
C ASP A 81 -13.87 9.71 -16.86
N GLN A 82 -13.07 9.60 -17.93
CA GLN A 82 -13.48 9.87 -19.32
C GLN A 82 -14.43 8.80 -19.90
N LYS A 83 -14.73 7.70 -19.17
CA LYS A 83 -15.64 6.62 -19.60
C LYS A 83 -15.37 6.08 -21.01
N ARG A 84 -14.09 5.91 -21.40
CA ARG A 84 -13.66 5.45 -22.72
C ARG A 84 -14.28 4.11 -23.13
N SER A 85 -14.52 3.95 -24.43
CA SER A 85 -14.88 2.66 -25.03
C SER A 85 -13.74 1.63 -24.87
N ALA A 86 -14.03 0.37 -25.15
CA ALA A 86 -12.99 -0.68 -25.12
C ALA A 86 -11.93 -0.46 -26.20
N GLU A 87 -12.34 0.03 -27.37
CA GLU A 87 -11.45 0.33 -28.50
C GLU A 87 -10.53 1.50 -28.19
N GLU A 88 -11.06 2.63 -27.71
CA GLU A 88 -10.24 3.79 -27.32
C GLU A 88 -9.22 3.44 -26.25
N ALA A 89 -9.62 2.66 -25.23
CA ALA A 89 -8.70 2.23 -24.20
C ALA A 89 -7.62 1.28 -24.73
N TYR A 90 -7.96 0.42 -25.68
CA TYR A 90 -7.00 -0.46 -26.35
C TYR A 90 -6.00 0.34 -27.18
N LEU A 91 -6.48 1.23 -28.05
CA LEU A 91 -5.63 2.06 -28.90
C LEU A 91 -4.68 2.94 -28.09
N GLN A 92 -5.16 3.54 -27.02
CA GLN A 92 -4.30 4.30 -26.11
C GLN A 92 -3.25 3.44 -25.40
N SER A 93 -3.59 2.20 -25.04
CA SER A 93 -2.67 1.30 -24.36
C SER A 93 -1.63 0.72 -25.32
N SER A 94 -1.94 0.57 -26.61
CA SER A 94 -1.03 0.01 -27.60
C SER A 94 0.13 0.93 -27.97
N THR A 95 -0.07 2.25 -27.90
CA THR A 95 0.91 3.24 -28.39
C THR A 95 2.29 3.09 -27.77
N PHE A 96 2.37 2.84 -26.45
CA PHE A 96 3.66 2.65 -25.81
C PHE A 96 4.28 1.30 -26.14
N THR A 97 3.50 0.25 -26.13
CA THR A 97 3.94 -1.10 -26.55
C THR A 97 4.52 -1.08 -27.97
N GLU A 98 3.87 -0.38 -28.90
CA GLU A 98 4.31 -0.20 -30.28
C GLU A 98 5.61 0.60 -30.38
N SER A 99 5.76 1.69 -29.58
CA SER A 99 6.99 2.48 -29.56
C SER A 99 8.20 1.70 -29.03
N LEU A 100 8.00 0.87 -28.00
CA LEU A 100 9.05 -0.03 -27.52
C LEU A 100 9.38 -1.12 -28.54
N ARG A 101 8.36 -1.66 -29.22
CA ARG A 101 8.60 -2.65 -30.29
C ARG A 101 9.36 -2.05 -31.46
N ALA A 102 9.08 -0.82 -31.84
CA ALA A 102 9.82 -0.10 -32.86
C ALA A 102 11.30 0.10 -32.50
N LEU A 103 11.60 0.41 -31.21
CA LEU A 103 12.97 0.49 -30.72
C LEU A 103 13.66 -0.88 -30.76
N GLU A 104 12.97 -1.93 -30.32
CA GLU A 104 13.45 -3.31 -30.26
C GLU A 104 13.77 -3.88 -31.66
N THR A 105 13.07 -3.42 -32.69
CA THR A 105 13.22 -3.90 -34.09
C THR A 105 13.81 -2.84 -35.05
N CYS A 106 14.49 -1.83 -34.51
CA CYS A 106 15.08 -0.76 -35.31
C CYS A 106 16.25 -1.21 -36.21
N GLY A 107 16.72 -2.45 -36.02
CA GLY A 107 17.82 -3.02 -36.83
C GLY A 107 19.22 -2.67 -36.29
N LYS A 108 19.31 -1.97 -35.16
CA LYS A 108 20.58 -1.60 -34.53
C LYS A 108 20.61 -2.05 -33.06
N PRO A 109 21.80 -2.42 -32.52
CA PRO A 109 21.92 -2.80 -31.12
C PRO A 109 21.60 -1.61 -30.20
N VAL A 110 20.76 -1.83 -29.19
CA VAL A 110 20.42 -0.84 -28.15
C VAL A 110 20.76 -1.43 -26.80
N ALA A 111 21.70 -0.81 -26.10
CA ALA A 111 21.98 -1.08 -24.70
C ALA A 111 21.27 -0.08 -23.79
N VAL A 112 20.86 -0.49 -22.61
CA VAL A 112 20.31 0.43 -21.59
C VAL A 112 21.20 0.45 -20.36
N MET A 113 21.50 1.67 -19.92
CA MET A 113 22.22 1.97 -18.69
C MET A 113 21.23 2.32 -17.59
N ILE A 114 21.02 1.42 -16.63
CA ILE A 114 20.08 1.56 -15.53
C ILE A 114 20.83 2.15 -14.32
N ASN A 115 20.81 3.48 -14.16
CA ASN A 115 21.54 4.21 -13.12
C ASN A 115 20.79 4.32 -11.79
N GLY A 116 19.59 3.75 -11.68
CA GLY A 116 18.74 3.82 -10.49
C GLY A 116 17.54 2.90 -10.61
N THR A 117 16.59 3.07 -9.71
CA THR A 117 15.38 2.24 -9.67
C THR A 117 14.60 2.26 -10.99
N ALA A 118 14.23 1.06 -11.47
CA ALA A 118 13.47 0.80 -12.69
C ALA A 118 12.24 -0.04 -12.37
N LEU A 119 11.07 0.59 -12.26
CA LEU A 119 9.82 -0.07 -11.89
C LEU A 119 8.78 0.07 -13.01
N GLY A 120 7.93 -0.95 -13.12
CA GLY A 120 6.83 -0.95 -14.08
C GLY A 120 7.31 -0.68 -15.50
N GLY A 121 6.68 0.29 -16.17
CA GLY A 121 7.06 0.69 -17.52
C GLY A 121 8.54 1.09 -17.70
N GLY A 122 9.25 1.47 -16.62
CA GLY A 122 10.69 1.70 -16.66
C GLY A 122 11.47 0.41 -16.85
N LEU A 123 11.07 -0.67 -16.20
CA LEU A 123 11.65 -1.98 -16.46
C LEU A 123 11.19 -2.54 -17.82
N GLU A 124 9.95 -2.27 -18.25
CA GLU A 124 9.44 -2.69 -19.55
C GLU A 124 10.24 -2.05 -20.71
N LEU A 125 10.59 -0.77 -20.57
CA LEU A 125 11.51 -0.09 -21.50
C LEU A 125 12.89 -0.76 -21.52
N ALA A 126 13.44 -1.07 -20.34
CA ALA A 126 14.74 -1.76 -20.25
C ALA A 126 14.68 -3.16 -20.88
N LEU A 127 13.58 -3.90 -20.70
CA LEU A 127 13.38 -5.22 -21.30
C LEU A 127 13.25 -5.18 -22.84
N ALA A 128 12.82 -4.06 -23.40
CA ALA A 128 12.79 -3.86 -24.84
C ALA A 128 14.18 -3.56 -25.45
N CYS A 129 15.17 -3.16 -24.65
CA CYS A 129 16.54 -3.00 -25.11
C CYS A 129 17.25 -4.36 -25.22
N HIS A 130 18.25 -4.48 -26.11
CA HIS A 130 18.97 -5.73 -26.38
C HIS A 130 19.92 -6.12 -25.25
N TYR A 131 20.52 -5.14 -24.57
CA TYR A 131 21.43 -5.35 -23.45
C TYR A 131 21.07 -4.42 -22.29
N ARG A 132 21.15 -4.93 -21.07
CA ARG A 132 20.83 -4.22 -19.82
C ARG A 132 21.99 -4.32 -18.86
N VAL A 133 22.56 -3.16 -18.48
CA VAL A 133 23.53 -3.05 -17.39
C VAL A 133 22.95 -2.15 -16.30
N VAL A 134 23.07 -2.55 -15.05
CA VAL A 134 22.53 -1.84 -13.89
C VAL A 134 23.63 -1.45 -12.91
N LEU A 135 23.50 -0.27 -12.31
CA LEU A 135 24.39 0.19 -11.24
C LEU A 135 24.32 -0.77 -10.05
N ASN A 136 25.50 -1.22 -9.58
CA ASN A 136 25.61 -2.12 -8.44
C ASN A 136 25.41 -1.38 -7.11
N ASP A 137 24.16 -1.00 -6.82
CA ASP A 137 23.74 -0.37 -5.56
C ASP A 137 22.54 -1.17 -5.01
N PRO A 138 22.64 -1.78 -3.80
CA PRO A 138 21.57 -2.60 -3.23
C PRO A 138 20.27 -1.85 -2.94
N LYS A 139 20.29 -0.52 -2.95
CA LYS A 139 19.09 0.33 -2.80
C LYS A 139 18.23 0.36 -4.06
N ILE A 140 18.81 0.05 -5.21
CA ILE A 140 18.09 0.02 -6.49
C ILE A 140 17.11 -1.15 -6.50
N LYS A 141 15.92 -0.88 -7.02
CA LYS A 141 14.85 -1.87 -7.20
C LYS A 141 14.49 -1.98 -8.68
N LEU A 142 14.42 -3.23 -9.14
CA LEU A 142 13.92 -3.58 -10.47
C LEU A 142 12.69 -4.46 -10.32
N GLY A 143 11.56 -4.14 -10.97
CA GLY A 143 10.35 -4.93 -10.81
C GLY A 143 9.17 -4.43 -11.63
N LEU A 144 8.10 -5.24 -11.62
CA LEU A 144 6.82 -4.96 -12.27
C LEU A 144 5.70 -4.99 -11.21
N PRO A 145 5.58 -3.94 -10.37
CA PRO A 145 4.71 -3.94 -9.19
C PRO A 145 3.26 -3.54 -9.48
N GLU A 146 2.83 -3.45 -10.73
CA GLU A 146 1.54 -2.92 -11.16
C GLU A 146 0.35 -3.60 -10.50
N THR A 147 0.45 -4.90 -10.17
CA THR A 147 -0.63 -5.67 -9.52
C THR A 147 -0.97 -5.14 -8.14
N THR A 148 -0.01 -4.54 -7.43
CA THR A 148 -0.22 -3.90 -6.13
C THR A 148 -1.07 -2.63 -6.21
N LEU A 149 -1.28 -2.10 -7.42
CA LEU A 149 -2.11 -0.93 -7.72
C LEU A 149 -3.35 -1.29 -8.58
N GLY A 150 -3.70 -2.57 -8.68
CA GLY A 150 -4.86 -3.03 -9.45
C GLY A 150 -4.66 -3.01 -10.97
N LEU A 151 -3.43 -2.81 -11.45
CA LEU A 151 -3.03 -2.89 -12.85
C LEU A 151 -2.15 -4.14 -13.10
N MET A 152 -1.73 -4.33 -14.31
CA MET A 152 -0.68 -5.27 -14.70
C MET A 152 0.32 -4.56 -15.61
N PRO A 153 1.51 -5.12 -15.87
CA PRO A 153 2.40 -4.59 -16.90
C PRO A 153 1.68 -4.48 -18.24
N GLY A 154 1.81 -3.34 -18.91
CA GLY A 154 1.04 -3.03 -20.13
C GLY A 154 1.89 -2.60 -21.31
N ALA A 155 3.22 -2.68 -21.21
CA ALA A 155 4.16 -2.28 -22.25
C ALA A 155 5.11 -3.42 -22.66
N GLY A 156 4.71 -4.67 -22.45
CA GLY A 156 5.43 -5.86 -22.84
C GLY A 156 6.07 -6.64 -21.68
N GLY A 157 5.90 -6.20 -20.45
CA GLY A 157 6.48 -6.85 -19.28
C GLY A 157 6.02 -8.28 -19.08
N THR A 158 4.73 -8.56 -19.24
CA THR A 158 4.18 -9.93 -19.14
C THR A 158 4.61 -10.83 -20.30
N GLN A 159 5.22 -10.26 -21.35
CA GLN A 159 5.64 -11.00 -22.52
C GLN A 159 7.17 -11.16 -22.58
N ARG A 160 7.94 -10.10 -22.31
CA ARG A 160 9.41 -10.13 -22.37
C ARG A 160 10.01 -10.85 -21.18
N LEU A 161 9.55 -10.56 -19.97
CA LEU A 161 10.12 -11.16 -18.76
C LEU A 161 10.02 -12.70 -18.75
N PRO A 162 8.86 -13.35 -19.03
CA PRO A 162 8.79 -14.81 -19.11
C PRO A 162 9.68 -15.41 -20.20
N ARG A 163 9.91 -14.68 -21.31
CA ARG A 163 10.79 -15.11 -22.39
C ARG A 163 12.26 -15.06 -22.01
N LEU A 164 12.63 -14.27 -21.00
CA LEU A 164 13.99 -14.23 -20.46
C LEU A 164 14.20 -15.25 -19.34
N ILE A 165 13.33 -15.29 -18.33
CA ILE A 165 13.58 -16.01 -17.07
C ILE A 165 12.66 -17.23 -16.84
N GLY A 166 11.77 -17.52 -17.79
CA GLY A 166 10.80 -18.62 -17.72
C GLY A 166 9.49 -18.24 -17.02
N LEU A 167 8.45 -19.08 -17.25
CA LEU A 167 7.07 -18.78 -16.81
C LEU A 167 6.94 -18.63 -15.29
N LYS A 168 7.51 -19.58 -14.51
CA LYS A 168 7.32 -19.59 -13.05
C LYS A 168 7.88 -18.34 -12.39
N LYS A 169 9.18 -18.06 -12.63
CA LYS A 169 9.87 -16.92 -12.02
C LYS A 169 9.21 -15.59 -12.40
N ALA A 170 8.85 -15.43 -13.68
CA ALA A 170 8.19 -14.22 -14.15
C ALA A 170 6.79 -14.05 -13.58
N ALA A 171 5.99 -15.12 -13.52
CA ALA A 171 4.65 -15.07 -12.94
C ALA A 171 4.70 -14.74 -11.45
N ASP A 172 5.60 -15.35 -10.68
CA ASP A 172 5.77 -15.04 -9.24
C ASP A 172 6.10 -13.56 -9.02
N LEU A 173 7.04 -12.99 -9.79
CA LEU A 173 7.42 -11.57 -9.68
C LEU A 173 6.26 -10.62 -10.07
N ILE A 174 5.60 -10.90 -11.19
CA ILE A 174 4.55 -10.02 -11.72
C ILE A 174 3.28 -10.10 -10.88
N VAL A 175 2.83 -11.31 -10.52
CA VAL A 175 1.57 -11.52 -9.79
C VAL A 175 1.65 -10.96 -8.38
N ARG A 176 2.79 -11.13 -7.71
CA ARG A 176 3.03 -10.58 -6.37
C ARG A 176 3.48 -9.11 -6.39
N GLY A 177 3.82 -8.57 -7.54
CA GLY A 177 4.34 -7.20 -7.68
C GLY A 177 5.65 -6.97 -6.92
N THR A 178 6.48 -8.01 -6.80
CA THR A 178 7.75 -7.92 -6.06
C THR A 178 8.85 -7.33 -6.91
N SER A 179 9.81 -6.65 -6.27
CA SER A 179 11.02 -6.13 -6.91
C SER A 179 12.26 -6.86 -6.41
N VAL A 180 13.32 -6.85 -7.21
CA VAL A 180 14.60 -7.48 -6.94
C VAL A 180 15.74 -6.46 -6.91
N SER A 181 16.83 -6.78 -6.21
CA SER A 181 18.06 -5.98 -6.22
C SER A 181 18.83 -6.18 -7.55
N PRO A 182 19.85 -5.35 -7.86
CA PRO A 182 20.70 -5.53 -9.04
C PRO A 182 21.32 -6.92 -9.12
N GLN A 183 21.85 -7.44 -8.02
CA GLN A 183 22.47 -8.78 -7.98
C GLN A 183 21.44 -9.88 -8.24
N GLN A 184 20.27 -9.81 -7.61
CA GLN A 184 19.18 -10.76 -7.85
C GLN A 184 18.69 -10.70 -9.31
N ALA A 185 18.64 -9.50 -9.91
CA ALA A 185 18.26 -9.34 -11.31
C ALA A 185 19.29 -9.98 -12.26
N LEU A 186 20.59 -9.90 -11.94
CA LEU A 186 21.65 -10.58 -12.65
C LEU A 186 21.53 -12.11 -12.53
N ASP A 187 21.36 -12.61 -11.31
CA ASP A 187 21.24 -14.05 -11.03
C ASP A 187 19.99 -14.67 -11.69
N LEU A 188 18.93 -13.89 -11.83
CA LEU A 188 17.72 -14.31 -12.53
C LEU A 188 17.82 -14.21 -14.06
N GLY A 189 18.78 -13.45 -14.59
CA GLY A 189 18.92 -13.19 -16.02
C GLY A 189 18.03 -12.05 -16.55
N ILE A 190 17.52 -11.19 -15.66
CA ILE A 190 16.75 -9.99 -16.03
C ILE A 190 17.68 -8.95 -16.66
N VAL A 191 18.88 -8.80 -16.09
CA VAL A 191 19.97 -7.96 -16.62
C VAL A 191 21.18 -8.82 -16.96
N GLN A 192 22.06 -8.34 -17.83
CA GLN A 192 23.25 -9.07 -18.28
C GLN A 192 24.51 -8.69 -17.53
N ALA A 193 24.53 -7.49 -16.90
CA ALA A 193 25.68 -7.05 -16.10
C ALA A 193 25.25 -6.11 -14.98
N THR A 194 26.10 -6.05 -13.94
CA THR A 194 26.15 -4.98 -12.96
C THR A 194 27.48 -4.25 -13.11
N ALA A 195 27.53 -2.95 -12.85
CA ALA A 195 28.74 -2.15 -12.95
C ALA A 195 28.81 -1.09 -11.85
N SER A 196 30.01 -0.58 -11.56
CA SER A 196 30.20 0.62 -10.75
C SER A 196 29.61 1.85 -11.47
N ARG A 197 29.50 2.95 -10.77
CA ARG A 197 28.99 4.20 -11.37
C ARG A 197 29.91 4.71 -12.50
N GLU A 198 31.20 4.53 -12.32
CA GLU A 198 32.26 4.95 -13.26
C GLU A 198 32.25 4.10 -14.52
N GLU A 199 31.97 2.80 -14.40
CA GLU A 199 32.05 1.83 -15.50
C GLU A 199 30.69 1.63 -16.20
N LEU A 200 29.60 2.13 -15.63
CA LEU A 200 28.24 1.82 -16.09
C LEU A 200 28.01 2.23 -17.56
N PHE A 201 28.46 3.41 -17.96
CA PHE A 201 28.32 3.88 -19.34
C PHE A 201 29.24 3.09 -20.29
N SER A 202 30.52 2.97 -19.95
CA SER A 202 31.49 2.25 -20.80
C SER A 202 31.14 0.79 -20.99
N THR A 203 30.54 0.13 -20.00
CA THR A 203 30.04 -1.24 -20.12
C THR A 203 28.93 -1.35 -21.18
N ALA A 204 27.95 -0.42 -21.16
CA ALA A 204 26.89 -0.37 -22.14
C ALA A 204 27.42 -0.04 -23.55
N GLU A 205 28.29 0.95 -23.66
CA GLU A 205 28.91 1.41 -24.90
C GLU A 205 29.76 0.32 -25.55
N ASN A 206 30.66 -0.33 -24.78
CA ASN A 206 31.49 -1.42 -25.27
C ASN A 206 30.68 -2.59 -25.80
N TRP A 207 29.53 -2.89 -25.18
CA TRP A 207 28.65 -3.92 -25.70
C TRP A 207 28.08 -3.54 -27.06
N VAL A 208 27.65 -2.28 -27.26
CA VAL A 208 27.15 -1.79 -28.55
C VAL A 208 28.21 -1.91 -29.63
N ILE A 209 29.46 -1.52 -29.34
CA ILE A 209 30.57 -1.55 -30.28
C ILE A 209 30.94 -2.98 -30.67
N ASN A 210 30.97 -3.91 -29.70
CA ASN A 210 31.57 -5.25 -29.91
C ASN A 210 30.56 -6.33 -30.31
N GLN A 211 29.26 -6.17 -30.00
CA GLN A 211 28.28 -7.27 -30.14
C GLN A 211 27.49 -7.22 -31.46
N GLY A 212 27.26 -6.07 -32.03
CA GLY A 212 26.63 -5.87 -33.35
C GLY A 212 25.25 -6.53 -33.58
N ASN A 213 24.69 -7.23 -32.60
CA ASN A 213 23.46 -8.01 -32.76
C ASN A 213 22.24 -7.24 -32.24
N ALA A 214 21.37 -6.84 -33.15
CA ALA A 214 20.14 -6.08 -32.91
C ALA A 214 18.89 -6.96 -32.84
N GLN A 215 19.03 -8.26 -32.55
CA GLN A 215 17.90 -9.18 -32.52
C GLN A 215 17.68 -9.77 -31.14
N GLN A 216 16.48 -9.58 -30.61
CA GLN A 216 16.05 -10.18 -29.35
C GLN A 216 15.94 -11.71 -29.44
N PRO A 217 16.11 -12.44 -28.32
CA PRO A 217 16.02 -13.90 -28.35
C PRO A 217 14.71 -14.42 -28.97
N TRP A 218 13.58 -13.79 -28.66
CA TRP A 218 12.24 -14.18 -29.15
C TRP A 218 11.94 -13.83 -30.60
N ASP A 219 12.78 -13.06 -31.25
CA ASP A 219 12.71 -12.79 -32.68
C ASP A 219 13.57 -13.74 -33.51
N LYS A 220 14.35 -14.62 -32.85
CA LYS A 220 15.16 -15.63 -33.51
C LYS A 220 14.33 -16.84 -33.88
N ARG A 221 14.57 -17.40 -35.07
CA ARG A 221 13.94 -18.66 -35.46
C ARG A 221 14.31 -19.79 -34.50
N GLY A 222 13.31 -20.53 -34.06
CA GLY A 222 13.47 -21.65 -33.12
C GLY A 222 13.57 -21.25 -31.65
N PHE A 223 13.34 -19.98 -31.30
CA PHE A 223 13.27 -19.55 -29.92
C PHE A 223 12.20 -20.35 -29.14
N SER A 224 12.56 -20.75 -27.92
CA SER A 224 11.62 -21.34 -26.95
C SER A 224 11.76 -20.68 -25.59
N VAL A 225 10.64 -20.45 -24.92
CA VAL A 225 10.62 -19.88 -23.56
C VAL A 225 11.33 -20.84 -22.59
N PRO A 226 12.25 -20.35 -21.73
CA PRO A 226 12.94 -21.19 -20.75
C PRO A 226 11.96 -22.00 -19.89
N GLY A 227 12.15 -23.32 -19.83
CA GLY A 227 11.30 -24.25 -19.08
C GLY A 227 10.03 -24.71 -19.79
N GLY A 228 9.77 -24.21 -21.04
CA GLY A 228 8.63 -24.61 -21.87
C GLY A 228 7.34 -23.87 -21.55
N ILE A 229 6.40 -23.93 -22.49
CA ILE A 229 5.13 -23.17 -22.46
C ILE A 229 3.88 -24.02 -22.77
N ALA A 230 4.05 -25.26 -23.26
CA ALA A 230 2.92 -26.05 -23.71
C ALA A 230 1.94 -26.36 -22.58
N LEU A 231 0.72 -25.82 -22.67
CA LEU A 231 -0.36 -26.06 -21.68
C LEU A 231 -0.77 -27.55 -21.61
N THR A 232 -0.47 -28.32 -22.63
CA THR A 232 -0.61 -29.78 -22.64
C THR A 232 0.44 -30.51 -21.79
N SER A 233 1.56 -29.82 -21.45
CA SER A 233 2.57 -30.37 -20.53
C SER A 233 2.02 -30.41 -19.11
N PRO A 234 2.06 -31.56 -18.41
CA PRO A 234 1.61 -31.66 -17.02
C PRO A 234 2.31 -30.66 -16.07
N LYS A 235 3.57 -30.33 -16.33
CA LYS A 235 4.35 -29.36 -15.55
C LYS A 235 3.77 -27.93 -15.68
N VAL A 236 3.49 -27.50 -16.91
CA VAL A 236 2.95 -26.13 -17.17
C VAL A 236 1.50 -26.03 -16.72
N SER A 237 0.69 -27.08 -16.95
CA SER A 237 -0.69 -27.12 -16.50
C SER A 237 -0.80 -27.04 -14.97
N ARG A 238 0.00 -27.84 -14.24
CA ARG A 238 0.05 -27.77 -12.77
C ARG A 238 0.49 -26.41 -12.26
N LEU A 239 1.50 -25.80 -12.89
CA LEU A 239 1.95 -24.47 -12.53
C LEU A 239 0.82 -23.44 -12.66
N LEU A 240 0.08 -23.45 -13.77
CA LEU A 240 -1.04 -22.53 -13.96
C LEU A 240 -2.16 -22.76 -12.94
N GLN A 241 -2.49 -24.02 -12.66
CA GLN A 241 -3.49 -24.37 -11.64
C GLN A 241 -3.06 -23.88 -10.25
N GLN A 242 -1.79 -24.11 -9.85
CA GLN A 242 -1.26 -23.68 -8.57
C GLN A 242 -1.29 -22.15 -8.46
N LEU A 243 -0.74 -21.43 -9.42
CA LEU A 243 -0.73 -19.95 -9.40
C LEU A 243 -2.16 -19.36 -9.39
N THR A 244 -3.10 -19.99 -10.10
CA THR A 244 -4.50 -19.55 -10.10
C THR A 244 -5.15 -19.80 -8.73
N ALA A 245 -4.88 -20.95 -8.10
CA ALA A 245 -5.36 -21.25 -6.76
C ALA A 245 -4.74 -20.32 -5.71
N ASP A 246 -3.44 -20.03 -5.79
CA ASP A 246 -2.75 -19.08 -4.89
C ASP A 246 -3.37 -17.69 -4.99
N VAL A 247 -3.63 -17.20 -6.20
CA VAL A 247 -4.30 -15.92 -6.42
C VAL A 247 -5.73 -15.96 -5.90
N ALA A 248 -6.49 -17.01 -6.17
CA ALA A 248 -7.86 -17.15 -5.68
C ALA A 248 -7.93 -17.10 -4.15
N THR A 249 -7.04 -17.85 -3.48
CA THR A 249 -6.96 -17.91 -2.02
C THR A 249 -6.53 -16.58 -1.40
N SER A 250 -5.51 -15.92 -1.98
CA SER A 250 -4.98 -14.67 -1.43
C SER A 250 -5.84 -13.44 -1.71
N THR A 251 -6.68 -13.47 -2.74
CA THR A 251 -7.46 -12.31 -3.19
C THR A 251 -8.97 -12.46 -3.09
N ASN A 252 -9.45 -13.66 -2.85
CA ASN A 252 -10.88 -14.02 -2.94
C ASN A 252 -11.53 -13.49 -4.24
N TYR A 253 -10.76 -13.42 -5.33
CA TYR A 253 -11.14 -12.84 -6.64
C TYR A 253 -11.54 -11.37 -6.62
N ASN A 254 -11.30 -10.63 -5.53
CA ASN A 254 -11.62 -9.21 -5.43
C ASN A 254 -10.65 -8.31 -6.24
N TYR A 255 -9.47 -8.84 -6.56
CA TYR A 255 -8.41 -8.14 -7.30
C TYR A 255 -8.28 -8.73 -8.71
N PRO A 256 -8.80 -8.06 -9.77
CA PRO A 256 -8.78 -8.59 -11.13
C PRO A 256 -7.38 -8.62 -11.77
N ALA A 257 -6.45 -7.79 -11.31
CA ALA A 257 -5.14 -7.61 -11.92
C ALA A 257 -4.25 -8.86 -11.89
N PRO A 258 -4.09 -9.60 -10.77
CA PRO A 258 -3.27 -10.81 -10.74
C PRO A 258 -3.75 -11.89 -11.71
N ILE A 259 -5.07 -12.11 -11.83
CA ILE A 259 -5.65 -13.06 -12.78
C ILE A 259 -5.46 -12.59 -14.22
N ALA A 260 -5.62 -11.29 -14.49
CA ALA A 260 -5.38 -10.72 -15.80
C ALA A 260 -3.90 -10.89 -16.22
N ALA A 261 -2.97 -10.67 -15.29
CA ALA A 261 -1.54 -10.88 -15.52
C ALA A 261 -1.23 -12.35 -15.84
N LEU A 262 -1.75 -13.31 -15.07
CA LEU A 262 -1.60 -14.74 -15.37
C LEU A 262 -2.14 -15.08 -16.75
N ARG A 263 -3.34 -14.58 -17.08
CA ARG A 263 -3.95 -14.79 -18.38
C ARG A 263 -3.09 -14.22 -19.52
N ALA A 264 -2.54 -13.02 -19.35
CA ALA A 264 -1.65 -12.40 -20.34
C ALA A 264 -0.35 -13.21 -20.51
N ILE A 265 0.29 -13.64 -19.43
CA ILE A 265 1.52 -14.45 -19.45
C ILE A 265 1.27 -15.76 -20.19
N PHE A 266 0.31 -16.56 -19.74
CA PHE A 266 0.13 -17.91 -20.29
C PHE A 266 -0.43 -17.90 -21.71
N LYS A 267 -1.43 -17.05 -22.01
CA LYS A 267 -1.94 -16.91 -23.39
C LYS A 267 -0.90 -16.32 -24.32
N GLY A 268 -0.23 -15.24 -23.88
CA GLY A 268 0.74 -14.53 -24.71
C GLY A 268 1.97 -15.39 -25.03
N CYS A 269 2.51 -16.14 -24.06
CA CYS A 269 3.63 -17.03 -24.31
C CYS A 269 3.29 -18.18 -25.28
N ASN A 270 2.02 -18.56 -25.41
CA ASN A 270 1.56 -19.56 -26.37
C ASN A 270 1.22 -18.99 -27.77
N MET A 271 1.37 -17.66 -27.96
CA MET A 271 1.24 -17.07 -29.30
C MET A 271 2.50 -17.36 -30.15
N GLY A 272 2.32 -17.55 -31.44
CA GLY A 272 3.42 -17.85 -32.39
C GLY A 272 4.42 -16.71 -32.60
N SER A 273 4.09 -15.49 -32.14
CA SER A 273 4.96 -14.32 -32.21
C SER A 273 4.80 -13.44 -30.98
N ILE A 274 5.84 -12.67 -30.65
CA ILE A 274 5.75 -11.67 -29.57
C ILE A 274 4.75 -10.57 -29.92
N ASP A 275 4.58 -10.20 -31.20
CA ASP A 275 3.64 -9.17 -31.62
C ASP A 275 2.18 -9.59 -31.35
N GLY A 276 1.85 -10.86 -31.56
CA GLY A 276 0.57 -11.43 -31.14
C GLY A 276 0.41 -11.44 -29.63
N ALA A 277 1.47 -11.77 -28.91
CA ALA A 277 1.50 -11.80 -27.45
C ALA A 277 1.30 -10.42 -26.81
N LEU A 278 1.94 -9.39 -27.36
CA LEU A 278 1.77 -7.99 -26.93
C LEU A 278 0.31 -7.51 -27.09
N LYS A 279 -0.40 -7.93 -28.14
CA LYS A 279 -1.83 -7.64 -28.30
C LYS A 279 -2.70 -8.28 -27.21
N VAL A 280 -2.33 -9.49 -26.73
CA VAL A 280 -3.01 -10.14 -25.60
C VAL A 280 -2.82 -9.32 -24.34
N GLU A 281 -1.59 -8.89 -24.04
CA GLU A 281 -1.28 -8.04 -22.89
C GLU A 281 -2.04 -6.72 -22.95
N THR A 282 -1.96 -5.99 -24.05
CA THR A 282 -2.65 -4.70 -24.25
C THR A 282 -4.15 -4.81 -24.01
N ARG A 283 -4.79 -5.91 -24.44
CA ARG A 283 -6.22 -6.16 -24.20
C ARG A 283 -6.55 -6.33 -22.72
N GLU A 284 -5.79 -7.13 -22.00
CA GLU A 284 -6.01 -7.34 -20.56
C GLU A 284 -5.70 -6.06 -19.78
N PHE A 285 -4.64 -5.33 -20.11
CA PHE A 285 -4.29 -4.05 -19.48
C PHE A 285 -5.37 -2.98 -19.72
N SER A 286 -5.81 -2.80 -20.96
CA SER A 286 -6.85 -1.82 -21.30
C SER A 286 -8.18 -2.09 -20.58
N ARG A 287 -8.50 -3.37 -20.31
CA ARG A 287 -9.66 -3.75 -19.51
C ARG A 287 -9.50 -3.29 -18.06
N LEU A 288 -8.33 -3.45 -17.47
CA LEU A 288 -8.05 -3.03 -16.08
C LEU A 288 -8.10 -1.51 -15.92
N THR A 289 -7.57 -0.73 -16.89
CA THR A 289 -7.60 0.75 -16.84
C THR A 289 -9.01 1.34 -16.91
N ARG A 290 -10.01 0.56 -17.33
CA ARG A 290 -11.43 0.90 -17.33
C ARG A 290 -12.16 0.43 -16.07
N GLY A 291 -11.50 -0.34 -15.21
CA GLY A 291 -12.06 -0.89 -13.99
C GLY A 291 -11.94 0.08 -12.80
N SER A 292 -12.96 0.10 -11.94
CA SER A 292 -12.96 0.92 -10.71
C SER A 292 -11.85 0.49 -9.74
N VAL A 293 -11.50 -0.79 -9.70
CA VAL A 293 -10.47 -1.32 -8.77
C VAL A 293 -9.12 -0.62 -9.00
N ALA A 294 -8.64 -0.56 -10.24
CA ALA A 294 -7.38 0.11 -10.57
C ALA A 294 -7.42 1.59 -10.20
N ARG A 295 -8.49 2.32 -10.62
CA ARG A 295 -8.68 3.73 -10.30
C ARG A 295 -8.63 3.96 -8.78
N ASN A 296 -9.36 3.16 -8.02
CA ASN A 296 -9.49 3.29 -6.57
C ASN A 296 -8.18 3.01 -5.84
N MET A 297 -7.53 1.88 -6.17
CA MET A 297 -6.24 1.53 -5.58
C MET A 297 -5.16 2.59 -5.88
N ILE A 298 -5.06 3.07 -7.12
CA ILE A 298 -4.11 4.12 -7.48
C ILE A 298 -4.41 5.41 -6.70
N ARG A 299 -5.68 5.83 -6.64
CA ARG A 299 -6.07 7.05 -5.94
C ARG A 299 -5.64 6.98 -4.47
N THR A 300 -5.99 5.93 -3.77
CA THR A 300 -5.78 5.84 -2.32
C THR A 300 -4.37 5.40 -1.97
N LEU A 301 -3.89 4.26 -2.54
CA LEU A 301 -2.61 3.67 -2.13
C LEU A 301 -1.40 4.45 -2.64
N PHE A 302 -1.58 5.27 -3.68
CA PHE A 302 -0.47 6.03 -4.27
C PHE A 302 -0.68 7.54 -4.22
N LEU A 303 -1.77 8.09 -4.80
CA LEU A 303 -1.94 9.53 -4.91
C LEU A 303 -2.25 10.19 -3.56
N SER A 304 -3.30 9.71 -2.86
CA SER A 304 -3.68 10.26 -1.55
C SER A 304 -2.59 10.02 -0.50
N LYS A 305 -1.98 8.82 -0.49
CA LYS A 305 -0.86 8.52 0.40
C LYS A 305 0.35 9.42 0.11
N GLY A 306 0.68 9.63 -1.17
CA GLY A 306 1.76 10.53 -1.58
C GLY A 306 1.50 11.99 -1.20
N ALA A 307 0.26 12.47 -1.38
CA ALA A 307 -0.15 13.82 -0.97
C ALA A 307 -0.04 14.02 0.56
N ALA A 308 -0.56 13.07 1.34
CA ALA A 308 -0.45 13.10 2.80
C ALA A 308 1.01 13.02 3.27
N SER A 309 1.83 12.16 2.66
CA SER A 309 3.27 12.03 3.00
C SER A 309 4.08 13.27 2.62
N SER A 310 3.66 14.04 1.62
CA SER A 310 4.29 15.33 1.27
C SER A 310 3.79 16.51 2.11
N LEU A 311 3.00 16.22 3.15
CA LEU A 311 2.40 17.20 4.07
C LEU A 311 1.57 18.27 3.34
N LEU A 312 0.86 17.88 2.28
CA LEU A 312 -0.06 18.79 1.60
C LEU A 312 -1.12 19.27 2.60
N GLY A 313 -1.19 20.59 2.81
CA GLY A 313 -2.04 21.20 3.84
C GLY A 313 -1.32 21.56 5.16
N ARG A 314 -0.01 21.29 5.28
CA ARG A 314 0.79 21.85 6.38
C ARG A 314 0.84 23.37 6.27
N PRO A 315 0.64 24.12 7.38
CA PRO A 315 0.77 25.58 7.39
C PRO A 315 2.15 26.04 6.89
N VAL A 316 2.16 26.83 5.84
CA VAL A 316 3.41 27.27 5.16
C VAL A 316 4.19 28.33 5.95
N ASP A 317 3.48 29.16 6.72
CA ASP A 317 4.06 30.27 7.48
C ASP A 317 4.76 29.84 8.77
N ILE A 318 4.64 28.56 9.14
CA ILE A 318 5.25 28.00 10.34
C ILE A 318 6.58 27.33 9.97
N LYS A 319 7.67 27.76 10.64
CA LYS A 319 8.99 27.18 10.42
C LYS A 319 9.00 25.68 10.72
N LYS A 320 9.58 24.89 9.80
CA LYS A 320 9.78 23.44 10.04
C LYS A 320 10.75 23.23 11.21
N ILE A 321 10.41 22.23 12.04
CA ILE A 321 11.26 21.80 13.15
C ILE A 321 11.80 20.39 12.90
N LYS A 322 12.85 20.06 13.65
CA LYS A 322 13.35 18.69 13.78
C LYS A 322 13.35 18.34 15.27
N VAL A 323 12.57 17.34 15.63
CA VAL A 323 12.44 16.87 17.01
C VAL A 323 13.66 16.02 17.38
N ALA A 324 14.36 16.39 18.46
CA ALA A 324 15.51 15.65 18.97
C ALA A 324 15.14 14.65 20.05
N SER A 325 14.08 14.92 20.82
CA SER A 325 13.69 14.10 21.96
C SER A 325 12.18 14.02 22.15
N VAL A 326 11.71 12.83 22.53
CA VAL A 326 10.32 12.57 22.98
C VAL A 326 10.33 11.89 24.34
N ALA A 327 9.35 12.21 25.16
CA ALA A 327 9.07 11.48 26.37
C ALA A 327 7.80 10.63 26.18
N VAL A 328 7.79 9.40 26.67
CA VAL A 328 6.63 8.50 26.57
C VAL A 328 6.23 8.08 27.96
N LEU A 329 4.99 8.39 28.33
CA LEU A 329 4.41 8.06 29.64
C LEU A 329 3.53 6.82 29.48
N LEU A 330 3.92 5.70 30.11
CA LEU A 330 3.31 4.38 29.97
C LEU A 330 2.89 3.81 31.33
N ASP A 331 1.74 3.10 31.35
CA ASP A 331 1.34 2.25 32.46
C ASP A 331 1.72 0.78 32.26
N LYS A 332 1.83 0.36 30.99
CA LYS A 332 2.21 -0.98 30.56
C LYS A 332 2.82 -0.94 29.16
N VAL A 333 3.66 -1.91 28.84
CA VAL A 333 4.29 -2.05 27.53
C VAL A 333 3.36 -2.79 26.55
N THR A 334 3.32 -2.31 25.33
CA THR A 334 2.65 -2.95 24.18
C THR A 334 3.63 -3.06 23.01
N GLN A 335 3.33 -3.90 22.03
CA GLN A 335 4.15 -4.01 20.82
C GLN A 335 4.26 -2.67 20.08
N ASP A 336 3.20 -1.86 20.08
CA ASP A 336 3.21 -0.52 19.45
C ASP A 336 4.26 0.40 20.11
N ASP A 337 4.50 0.27 21.41
CA ASP A 337 5.51 1.06 22.12
C ASP A 337 6.93 0.66 21.72
N VAL A 338 7.15 -0.64 21.55
CA VAL A 338 8.42 -1.20 21.06
C VAL A 338 8.71 -0.69 19.65
N ASP A 339 7.73 -0.80 18.76
CA ASP A 339 7.89 -0.38 17.36
C ASP A 339 8.06 1.13 17.23
N PHE A 340 7.33 1.93 18.02
CA PHE A 340 7.48 3.37 18.08
C PHE A 340 8.87 3.78 18.59
N ALA A 341 9.36 3.17 19.68
CA ALA A 341 10.68 3.45 20.23
C ALA A 341 11.79 3.14 19.20
N ILE A 342 11.69 2.00 18.51
CA ILE A 342 12.62 1.61 17.46
C ILE A 342 12.56 2.62 16.29
N LEU A 343 11.38 3.06 15.89
CA LEU A 343 11.20 4.02 14.79
C LEU A 343 11.83 5.38 15.13
N CYS A 344 11.66 5.85 16.36
CA CYS A 344 12.32 7.04 16.87
C CYS A 344 13.85 6.91 16.81
N GLY A 345 14.40 5.81 17.34
CA GLY A 345 15.84 5.54 17.30
C GLY A 345 16.41 5.40 15.89
N LEU A 346 15.65 4.81 14.94
CA LEU A 346 15.99 4.78 13.51
C LEU A 346 16.14 6.19 12.91
N SER A 347 15.32 7.12 13.40
CA SER A 347 15.27 8.52 12.95
C SER A 347 16.18 9.45 13.76
N GLY A 348 16.95 8.90 14.71
CA GLY A 348 17.87 9.67 15.57
C GLY A 348 17.17 10.50 16.65
N VAL A 349 15.95 10.13 17.03
CA VAL A 349 15.17 10.76 18.09
C VAL A 349 15.39 10.01 19.39
N THR A 350 15.72 10.72 20.46
CA THR A 350 15.88 10.14 21.79
C THR A 350 14.52 9.91 22.43
N VAL A 351 14.28 8.71 22.96
CA VAL A 351 13.06 8.33 23.69
C VAL A 351 13.36 8.22 25.18
N SER A 352 12.72 9.07 25.96
CA SER A 352 12.74 9.02 27.43
C SER A 352 11.49 8.30 27.94
N ILE A 353 11.66 7.15 28.59
CA ILE A 353 10.55 6.36 29.12
C ILE A 353 10.25 6.84 30.53
N ILE A 354 9.01 7.25 30.76
CA ILE A 354 8.52 7.77 32.04
C ILE A 354 7.41 6.85 32.55
N CYS A 355 7.45 6.49 33.81
CA CYS A 355 6.40 5.70 34.46
C CYS A 355 6.46 5.87 35.97
N SER A 356 5.39 5.53 36.64
CA SER A 356 5.32 5.42 38.11
C SER A 356 5.88 4.10 38.64
N ASP A 357 5.85 3.03 37.81
CA ASP A 357 6.36 1.71 38.13
C ASP A 357 7.70 1.46 37.42
N LEU A 358 8.77 1.28 38.18
CA LEU A 358 10.14 1.10 37.67
C LEU A 358 10.34 -0.20 36.85
N SER A 359 9.39 -1.14 36.89
CA SER A 359 9.45 -2.36 36.07
C SER A 359 9.15 -2.12 34.59
N VAL A 360 8.29 -1.16 34.27
CA VAL A 360 7.83 -0.86 32.91
C VAL A 360 8.96 -0.44 31.97
N PRO A 361 9.90 0.47 32.34
CA PRO A 361 11.02 0.81 31.47
C PRO A 361 11.94 -0.38 31.18
N SER A 362 12.21 -1.23 32.19
CA SER A 362 13.04 -2.43 31.99
C SER A 362 12.40 -3.39 31.02
N GLU A 363 11.09 -3.60 31.11
CA GLU A 363 10.32 -4.44 30.19
C GLU A 363 10.39 -3.90 28.75
N LEU A 364 10.20 -2.59 28.53
CA LEU A 364 10.28 -2.00 27.20
C LEU A 364 11.68 -2.13 26.61
N LEU A 365 12.72 -1.85 27.38
CA LEU A 365 14.12 -1.98 26.94
C LEU A 365 14.47 -3.43 26.56
N GLU A 366 14.00 -4.40 27.32
CA GLU A 366 14.18 -5.82 27.03
C GLU A 366 13.47 -6.21 25.71
N GLN A 367 12.19 -5.85 25.56
CA GLN A 367 11.44 -6.15 24.34
C GLN A 367 12.04 -5.46 23.10
N VAL A 368 12.52 -4.22 23.22
CA VAL A 368 13.27 -3.53 22.15
C VAL A 368 14.51 -4.31 21.77
N SER A 369 15.30 -4.78 22.76
CA SER A 369 16.53 -5.56 22.52
C SER A 369 16.24 -6.86 21.79
N VAL A 370 15.18 -7.58 22.17
CA VAL A 370 14.73 -8.82 21.52
C VAL A 370 14.34 -8.56 20.07
N GLU A 371 13.55 -7.52 19.81
CA GLU A 371 13.10 -7.18 18.46
C GLU A 371 14.27 -6.71 17.56
N LEU A 372 15.21 -5.93 18.10
CA LEU A 372 16.42 -5.52 17.36
C LEU A 372 17.29 -6.74 17.01
N ALA A 373 17.48 -7.67 17.94
CA ALA A 373 18.21 -8.90 17.66
C ALA A 373 17.55 -9.75 16.57
N ARG A 374 16.21 -9.84 16.58
CA ARG A 374 15.44 -10.49 15.53
C ARG A 374 15.65 -9.83 14.16
N ARG A 375 15.63 -8.48 14.10
CA ARG A 375 15.87 -7.71 12.86
C ARG A 375 17.30 -7.88 12.34
N VAL A 376 18.28 -8.01 13.20
CA VAL A 376 19.67 -8.33 12.82
C VAL A 376 19.74 -9.75 12.25
N ALA A 377 19.18 -10.73 12.95
CA ALA A 377 19.20 -12.14 12.54
C ALA A 377 18.56 -12.39 11.17
N CYS A 378 17.49 -11.64 10.81
CA CYS A 378 16.87 -11.72 9.49
C CYS A 378 17.51 -10.80 8.44
N GLY A 379 18.61 -10.10 8.77
CA GLY A 379 19.34 -9.23 7.85
C GLY A 379 18.63 -7.90 7.53
N ALA A 380 17.61 -7.51 8.29
CA ALA A 380 16.89 -6.26 8.07
C ALA A 380 17.69 -5.02 8.49
N ILE A 381 18.55 -5.15 9.49
CA ILE A 381 19.50 -4.13 9.96
C ILE A 381 20.84 -4.77 10.35
N PHE A 382 21.91 -3.97 10.39
CA PHE A 382 23.24 -4.40 10.87
C PHE A 382 23.36 -4.18 12.38
N GLU A 383 24.23 -4.93 13.07
CA GLU A 383 24.48 -4.83 14.52
C GLU A 383 24.81 -3.40 14.96
N ALA A 384 25.69 -2.70 14.24
CA ALA A 384 26.06 -1.32 14.55
C ALA A 384 24.83 -0.37 14.52
N LYS A 385 23.87 -0.61 13.61
CA LYS A 385 22.63 0.17 13.55
C LYS A 385 21.69 -0.19 14.71
N ALA A 386 21.60 -1.46 15.10
CA ALA A 386 20.83 -1.90 16.25
C ALA A 386 21.35 -1.25 17.54
N ALA A 387 22.67 -1.26 17.76
CA ALA A 387 23.31 -0.59 18.90
C ALA A 387 23.04 0.92 18.91
N SER A 388 23.11 1.57 17.74
CA SER A 388 22.78 2.99 17.60
C SER A 388 21.32 3.27 17.97
N ILE A 389 20.35 2.43 17.55
CA ILE A 389 18.93 2.59 17.91
C ILE A 389 18.76 2.46 19.43
N GLN A 390 19.33 1.42 20.02
CA GLN A 390 19.22 1.17 21.46
C GLN A 390 19.78 2.30 22.31
N SER A 391 20.85 2.96 21.90
CA SER A 391 21.43 4.10 22.62
C SER A 391 20.53 5.34 22.67
N HIS A 392 19.53 5.43 21.80
CA HIS A 392 18.52 6.49 21.81
C HIS A 392 17.34 6.23 22.74
N ILE A 393 17.20 5.01 23.32
CA ILE A 393 16.06 4.63 24.13
C ILE A 393 16.54 4.42 25.56
N ARG A 394 15.99 5.19 26.50
CA ARG A 394 16.45 5.16 27.91
C ARG A 394 15.36 5.50 28.89
N GLN A 395 15.49 5.01 30.10
CA GLN A 395 14.73 5.53 31.23
C GLN A 395 15.30 6.89 31.62
N SER A 396 14.50 7.92 31.62
CA SER A 396 14.92 9.27 32.02
C SER A 396 13.71 10.17 32.26
N ASN A 397 13.80 11.00 33.29
CA ASN A 397 12.81 12.05 33.56
C ASN A 397 13.28 13.41 33.00
N SER A 398 14.18 13.43 32.00
CA SER A 398 14.62 14.66 31.36
C SER A 398 13.51 15.27 30.50
N SER A 399 13.53 16.60 30.40
CA SER A 399 12.63 17.34 29.51
C SER A 399 12.75 16.84 28.06
N ALA A 400 11.64 16.83 27.35
CA ALA A 400 11.55 16.44 25.95
C ALA A 400 10.77 17.51 25.17
N GLU A 401 10.83 17.49 23.84
CA GLU A 401 10.11 18.44 23.00
C GLU A 401 8.64 18.05 22.84
N ILE A 402 8.37 16.74 22.86
CA ILE A 402 7.01 16.17 22.78
C ILE A 402 6.83 15.16 23.91
N LEU A 403 5.73 15.26 24.64
CA LEU A 403 5.28 14.26 25.60
C LEU A 403 4.14 13.43 25.00
N ILE A 404 4.34 12.12 24.92
CA ILE A 404 3.32 11.15 24.46
C ILE A 404 2.72 10.48 25.69
N ILE A 405 1.41 10.65 25.89
CA ILE A 405 0.69 10.13 27.05
C ILE A 405 -0.14 8.91 26.63
N LYS A 406 0.17 7.75 27.23
CA LYS A 406 -0.60 6.50 27.13
C LYS A 406 -1.17 6.05 28.48
N SER A 407 -1.07 6.88 29.48
CA SER A 407 -1.54 6.61 30.83
C SER A 407 -2.73 7.49 31.21
N ARG A 408 -3.45 7.12 32.25
CA ARG A 408 -4.57 7.92 32.80
C ARG A 408 -4.15 8.85 33.95
N MET A 409 -2.89 9.22 34.00
CA MET A 409 -2.35 10.10 35.03
C MET A 409 -2.93 11.52 34.95
N THR A 410 -3.11 12.14 36.10
CA THR A 410 -3.54 13.53 36.24
C THR A 410 -2.38 14.51 35.91
N LYS A 411 -2.70 15.76 35.61
CA LYS A 411 -1.69 16.82 35.46
C LYS A 411 -0.69 16.91 36.61
N GLN A 412 -1.19 16.82 37.83
CA GLN A 412 -0.36 16.91 39.02
C GLN A 412 0.62 15.71 39.14
N GLU A 413 0.19 14.52 38.75
CA GLU A 413 1.05 13.33 38.71
C GLU A 413 2.10 13.45 37.61
N VAL A 414 1.72 13.86 36.39
CA VAL A 414 2.66 14.07 35.30
C VAL A 414 3.69 15.15 35.61
N SER A 415 3.26 16.28 36.20
CA SER A 415 4.16 17.39 36.56
C SER A 415 5.16 17.04 37.68
N LYS A 416 4.93 15.98 38.45
CA LYS A 416 5.90 15.45 39.43
C LYS A 416 6.98 14.59 38.77
N LEU A 417 6.71 14.05 37.58
CA LEU A 417 7.60 13.12 36.90
C LEU A 417 8.48 13.83 35.85
N ILE A 418 7.95 14.86 35.17
CA ILE A 418 8.64 15.59 34.12
C ILE A 418 8.20 17.05 34.08
N GLU A 419 9.11 17.93 33.66
CA GLU A 419 8.75 19.26 33.16
C GLU A 419 7.94 19.11 31.88
N VAL A 420 6.71 19.63 31.90
CA VAL A 420 5.75 19.43 30.81
C VAL A 420 6.22 20.20 29.57
N PRO A 421 6.45 19.53 28.44
CA PRO A 421 6.92 20.19 27.21
C PRO A 421 5.80 20.99 26.53
N ALA A 422 6.23 21.75 25.50
CA ALA A 422 5.34 22.59 24.72
C ALA A 422 4.28 21.81 23.90
N ILE A 423 4.50 20.50 23.64
CA ILE A 423 3.58 19.68 22.85
C ILE A 423 3.25 18.40 23.63
N ILE A 424 1.96 18.13 23.73
CA ILE A 424 1.42 16.93 24.38
C ILE A 424 0.61 16.14 23.36
N ALA A 425 1.06 14.92 23.06
CA ALA A 425 0.36 13.97 22.22
C ALA A 425 -0.36 12.93 23.09
N VAL A 426 -1.68 12.90 23.05
CA VAL A 426 -2.49 11.94 23.77
C VAL A 426 -2.76 10.73 22.89
N CYS A 427 -2.29 9.56 23.32
CA CYS A 427 -2.58 8.33 22.62
C CYS A 427 -3.95 7.81 22.98
N ASP A 428 -4.70 7.45 21.93
CA ASP A 428 -5.92 6.67 22.05
C ASP A 428 -6.97 7.31 22.98
N PRO A 429 -7.43 8.55 22.68
CA PRO A 429 -8.33 9.29 23.55
C PRO A 429 -9.73 8.66 23.58
N SER A 430 -9.86 7.50 24.22
CA SER A 430 -11.14 6.76 24.34
C SER A 430 -12.24 7.54 25.05
N SER A 431 -11.86 8.57 25.80
CA SER A 431 -12.77 9.50 26.49
C SER A 431 -12.97 10.82 25.75
N GLY A 432 -12.38 10.95 24.55
CA GLY A 432 -12.36 12.19 23.78
C GLY A 432 -11.23 13.14 24.18
N LEU A 433 -10.61 13.78 23.17
CA LEU A 433 -9.50 14.70 23.38
C LEU A 433 -9.88 15.88 24.28
N ASP A 434 -11.12 16.41 24.12
CA ASP A 434 -11.62 17.53 24.93
C ASP A 434 -11.69 17.21 26.43
N THR A 435 -11.92 15.96 26.81
CA THR A 435 -11.93 15.54 28.22
C THR A 435 -10.52 15.62 28.81
N TYR A 436 -9.52 15.19 28.04
CA TYR A 436 -8.11 15.32 28.41
C TYR A 436 -7.68 16.78 28.48
N VAL A 437 -8.06 17.59 27.48
CA VAL A 437 -7.74 19.02 27.42
C VAL A 437 -8.24 19.74 28.67
N ARG A 438 -9.50 19.52 29.09
CA ARG A 438 -10.08 20.17 30.29
C ARG A 438 -9.39 19.74 31.61
N GLN A 439 -8.80 18.55 31.63
CA GLN A 439 -8.18 18.02 32.86
C GLN A 439 -6.68 18.37 32.99
N PHE A 440 -5.98 18.60 31.87
CA PHE A 440 -4.55 18.45 31.88
C PHE A 440 -3.73 19.70 31.57
N PHE A 441 -4.08 20.64 30.66
CA PHE A 441 -3.14 21.70 30.24
C PHE A 441 -3.77 22.87 29.49
N SER A 442 -2.92 23.85 29.05
CA SER A 442 -3.35 24.91 28.11
C SER A 442 -3.82 24.27 26.80
N ASP A 443 -4.95 24.72 26.33
CA ASP A 443 -5.75 24.07 25.27
C ASP A 443 -5.07 23.97 23.90
N ASP A 444 -4.05 24.80 23.63
CA ASP A 444 -3.43 24.98 22.30
C ASP A 444 -2.26 24.05 21.97
N ALA A 445 -1.72 23.37 22.98
CA ALA A 445 -0.53 22.51 22.89
C ALA A 445 -0.86 21.01 22.80
N ILE A 446 -2.14 20.63 22.77
CA ILE A 446 -2.58 19.23 22.84
C ILE A 446 -3.04 18.74 21.48
N ILE A 447 -2.63 17.52 21.13
CA ILE A 447 -3.07 16.80 19.94
C ILE A 447 -3.35 15.32 20.29
N GLY A 448 -4.35 14.73 19.66
CA GLY A 448 -4.56 13.28 19.73
C GLY A 448 -3.69 12.56 18.70
N VAL A 449 -3.20 11.38 19.03
CA VAL A 449 -2.40 10.56 18.11
C VAL A 449 -2.76 9.07 18.24
N SER A 450 -2.75 8.34 17.12
CA SER A 450 -2.81 6.88 17.11
C SER A 450 -1.41 6.30 16.93
N LEU A 451 -0.96 5.46 17.84
CA LEU A 451 0.26 4.67 17.68
C LEU A 451 0.00 3.26 17.14
N ALA A 452 -1.24 2.79 17.12
CA ALA A 452 -1.60 1.43 16.68
C ALA A 452 -1.31 1.15 15.17
N SER A 453 -1.01 2.18 14.38
CA SER A 453 -0.71 2.05 12.95
C SER A 453 0.69 1.50 12.65
N PHE A 454 1.55 1.33 13.65
CA PHE A 454 2.92 0.83 13.45
C PHE A 454 2.99 -0.68 13.26
N VAL A 455 1.99 -1.42 13.76
CA VAL A 455 1.99 -2.90 13.77
C VAL A 455 1.81 -3.49 12.38
N ASP A 456 1.05 -2.84 11.50
CA ASP A 456 0.65 -3.39 10.19
C ASP A 456 1.54 -2.90 9.02
N ASN A 457 2.71 -2.31 9.27
CA ASN A 457 3.57 -1.68 8.23
C ASN A 457 2.84 -0.64 7.37
N SER A 458 1.74 -0.07 7.89
CA SER A 458 0.92 0.89 7.14
C SER A 458 1.62 2.23 6.93
N ASN A 459 2.49 2.61 7.87
CA ASN A 459 3.13 3.92 7.96
C ASN A 459 2.15 5.10 7.95
N VAL A 460 0.85 4.87 8.20
CA VAL A 460 -0.17 5.92 8.31
C VAL A 460 -0.45 6.20 9.77
N VAL A 461 -0.42 7.47 10.17
CA VAL A 461 -0.71 7.92 11.53
C VAL A 461 -1.90 8.86 11.54
N GLU A 462 -2.82 8.65 12.48
CA GLU A 462 -3.97 9.53 12.68
C GLU A 462 -3.62 10.58 13.75
N LEU A 463 -3.85 11.85 13.40
CA LEU A 463 -3.75 13.01 14.30
C LEU A 463 -5.14 13.59 14.52
N ILE A 464 -5.52 13.90 15.78
CA ILE A 464 -6.76 14.60 16.10
C ILE A 464 -6.41 16.01 16.60
N ALA A 465 -6.76 17.01 15.80
CA ALA A 465 -6.70 18.40 16.21
C ALA A 465 -8.04 18.81 16.84
N SER A 466 -8.05 19.33 18.07
CA SER A 466 -9.24 19.96 18.67
C SER A 466 -9.46 21.36 18.08
N SER A 467 -10.60 21.99 18.39
CA SER A 467 -10.84 23.40 18.00
C SER A 467 -9.81 24.37 18.60
N ASN A 468 -9.14 23.97 19.67
CA ASN A 468 -8.17 24.77 20.41
C ASN A 468 -6.73 24.41 20.04
N THR A 469 -6.46 23.29 19.33
CA THR A 469 -5.11 22.92 18.90
C THR A 469 -4.54 24.01 17.98
N SER A 470 -3.42 24.62 18.39
CA SER A 470 -2.80 25.68 17.60
C SER A 470 -2.25 25.15 16.26
N MET A 471 -2.26 26.00 15.24
CA MET A 471 -1.67 25.65 13.95
C MET A 471 -0.18 25.32 14.07
N THR A 472 0.50 25.91 15.05
CA THR A 472 1.92 25.63 15.35
C THR A 472 2.07 24.20 15.89
N THR A 473 1.24 23.79 16.86
CA THR A 473 1.25 22.42 17.38
C THR A 473 0.99 21.40 16.29
N LEU A 474 -0.04 21.64 15.47
CA LEU A 474 -0.35 20.77 14.32
C LEU A 474 0.83 20.69 13.34
N ALA A 475 1.42 21.83 12.95
CA ALA A 475 2.55 21.86 12.02
C ALA A 475 3.76 21.08 12.55
N HIS A 476 4.08 21.22 13.82
CA HIS A 476 5.21 20.52 14.45
C HIS A 476 4.96 19.01 14.57
N CYS A 477 3.73 18.58 14.84
CA CYS A 477 3.38 17.15 14.83
C CYS A 477 3.42 16.56 13.41
N LEU A 478 3.05 17.32 12.39
CA LEU A 478 3.22 16.93 10.99
C LEU A 478 4.70 16.80 10.62
N ASP A 479 5.54 17.74 11.03
CA ASP A 479 6.99 17.68 10.82
C ASP A 479 7.61 16.45 11.52
N PHE A 480 7.16 16.15 12.73
CA PHE A 480 7.61 14.97 13.46
C PHE A 480 7.19 13.67 12.75
N ALA A 481 5.96 13.59 12.26
CA ALA A 481 5.51 12.44 11.48
C ALA A 481 6.35 12.25 10.19
N GLU A 482 6.66 13.36 9.47
CA GLU A 482 7.55 13.32 8.29
C GLU A 482 8.97 12.84 8.67
N GLN A 483 9.53 13.34 9.78
CA GLN A 483 10.84 12.90 10.29
C GLN A 483 10.88 11.40 10.58
N LEU A 484 9.81 10.85 11.10
CA LEU A 484 9.63 9.41 11.32
C LEU A 484 9.25 8.64 10.03
N ARG A 485 9.13 9.31 8.89
CA ARG A 485 8.67 8.74 7.60
C ARG A 485 7.27 8.15 7.67
N LEU A 486 6.42 8.73 8.50
CA LEU A 486 5.01 8.39 8.60
C LEU A 486 4.19 9.24 7.63
N THR A 487 3.04 8.73 7.25
CA THR A 487 2.03 9.43 6.45
C THR A 487 0.95 9.95 7.40
N PRO A 488 0.94 11.24 7.76
CA PRO A 488 -0.05 11.77 8.68
C PRO A 488 -1.39 12.01 8.00
N THR A 489 -2.47 11.73 8.74
CA THR A 489 -3.84 12.13 8.40
C THR A 489 -4.41 12.93 9.55
N VAL A 490 -5.22 13.94 9.26
CA VAL A 490 -5.74 14.87 10.27
C VAL A 490 -7.26 14.73 10.37
N GLN A 491 -7.73 14.62 11.61
CA GLN A 491 -9.13 14.70 12.02
C GLN A 491 -9.32 15.96 12.84
N HIS A 492 -10.44 16.66 12.64
CA HIS A 492 -10.78 17.88 13.36
C HIS A 492 -11.93 17.62 14.33
N ASN A 493 -11.76 18.04 15.59
CA ASN A 493 -12.80 17.95 16.62
C ASN A 493 -13.43 16.56 16.80
N SER A 494 -12.67 15.50 16.54
CA SER A 494 -13.18 14.14 16.66
C SER A 494 -13.12 13.67 18.11
N PRO A 495 -14.21 13.08 18.66
CA PRO A 495 -14.19 12.49 19.98
C PRO A 495 -13.42 11.15 20.04
N ARG A 496 -13.14 10.55 18.85
CA ARG A 496 -12.49 9.23 18.70
C ARG A 496 -11.69 9.17 17.42
N LEU A 497 -10.73 8.24 17.38
CA LEU A 497 -10.05 7.89 16.15
C LEU A 497 -11.03 7.28 15.13
N PHE A 498 -10.91 7.70 13.89
CA PHE A 498 -11.73 7.18 12.78
C PHE A 498 -11.54 5.68 12.61
N SER A 499 -10.28 5.20 12.64
CA SER A 499 -9.97 3.77 12.50
C SER A 499 -10.64 2.93 13.59
N GLN A 500 -10.67 3.42 14.83
CA GLN A 500 -11.36 2.74 15.92
C GLN A 500 -12.85 2.68 15.70
N SER A 501 -13.48 3.78 15.26
CA SER A 501 -14.92 3.84 14.98
C SER A 501 -15.31 2.86 13.88
N CYS A 502 -14.54 2.78 12.78
CA CYS A 502 -14.77 1.83 11.69
C CYS A 502 -14.58 0.38 12.15
N ARG A 503 -13.51 0.09 12.90
CA ARG A 503 -13.26 -1.27 13.45
C ARG A 503 -14.38 -1.67 14.42
N GLN A 504 -14.81 -0.76 15.28
CA GLN A 504 -15.90 -1.02 16.23
C GLN A 504 -17.20 -1.35 15.48
N ALA A 505 -17.57 -0.58 14.46
CA ALA A 505 -18.76 -0.85 13.64
C ALA A 505 -18.70 -2.25 12.98
N TYR A 506 -17.54 -2.63 12.47
CA TYR A 506 -17.30 -3.95 11.87
C TYR A 506 -17.48 -5.08 12.90
N LEU A 507 -16.88 -4.94 14.07
CA LEU A 507 -16.98 -5.92 15.16
C LEU A 507 -18.41 -6.06 15.63
N GLU A 508 -19.10 -4.94 15.93
CA GLU A 508 -20.48 -4.95 16.42
C GLU A 508 -21.44 -5.58 15.42
N GLU A 509 -21.25 -5.36 14.12
CA GLU A 509 -22.09 -5.98 13.09
C GLU A 509 -21.87 -7.49 13.01
N GLY A 510 -20.62 -7.97 13.16
CA GLY A 510 -20.31 -9.40 13.27
C GLY A 510 -20.98 -10.05 14.48
N LEU A 511 -20.96 -9.38 15.63
CA LEU A 511 -21.59 -9.84 16.86
C LEU A 511 -23.13 -9.86 16.77
N ARG A 512 -23.74 -8.86 16.10
CA ARG A 512 -25.18 -8.88 15.80
C ARG A 512 -25.56 -10.08 14.94
N MET A 513 -24.82 -10.34 13.86
CA MET A 513 -25.06 -11.49 13.02
C MET A 513 -24.97 -12.80 13.80
N LEU A 514 -24.00 -12.93 14.72
CA LEU A 514 -23.89 -14.10 15.59
C LEU A 514 -25.13 -14.27 16.46
N LYS A 515 -25.61 -13.18 17.07
CA LYS A 515 -26.83 -13.17 17.92
C LYS A 515 -28.10 -13.46 17.11
N GLU A 516 -28.16 -13.03 15.84
CA GLU A 516 -29.25 -13.31 14.91
C GLU A 516 -29.26 -14.78 14.44
N GLY A 517 -28.30 -15.61 14.86
CA GLY A 517 -28.18 -17.01 14.46
C GLY A 517 -27.51 -17.25 13.11
N VAL A 518 -26.73 -16.30 12.62
CA VAL A 518 -25.84 -16.54 11.49
C VAL A 518 -24.68 -17.41 11.96
N SER A 519 -24.35 -18.44 11.18
CA SER A 519 -23.25 -19.36 11.52
C SER A 519 -21.93 -18.61 11.71
N PRO A 520 -21.18 -18.84 12.79
CA PRO A 520 -19.87 -18.22 13.02
C PRO A 520 -18.93 -18.37 11.82
N ALA A 521 -18.89 -19.56 11.20
CA ALA A 521 -18.06 -19.79 10.02
C ALA A 521 -18.51 -18.96 8.81
N LEU A 522 -19.82 -18.71 8.64
CA LEU A 522 -20.32 -17.86 7.55
C LEU A 522 -20.00 -16.39 7.79
N ILE A 523 -20.02 -15.91 9.05
CA ILE A 523 -19.62 -14.56 9.41
C ILE A 523 -18.13 -14.34 9.07
N GLU A 524 -17.26 -15.24 9.50
CA GLU A 524 -15.82 -15.19 9.23
C GLU A 524 -15.51 -15.29 7.74
N ASN A 525 -16.09 -16.25 7.05
CA ASN A 525 -15.93 -16.43 5.60
C ASN A 525 -16.49 -15.22 4.82
N GLY A 526 -17.58 -14.62 5.28
CA GLY A 526 -18.14 -13.41 4.69
C GLY A 526 -17.21 -12.21 4.80
N GLY A 527 -16.55 -12.04 5.95
CA GLY A 527 -15.53 -11.01 6.17
C GLY A 527 -14.34 -11.21 5.23
N THR A 528 -13.74 -12.39 5.22
CA THR A 528 -12.59 -12.67 4.34
C THR A 528 -12.97 -12.64 2.86
N ALA A 529 -14.13 -13.13 2.48
CA ALA A 529 -14.64 -13.05 1.11
C ALA A 529 -14.94 -11.60 0.67
N ALA A 530 -15.27 -10.69 1.61
CA ALA A 530 -15.38 -9.25 1.34
C ALA A 530 -14.01 -8.59 1.13
N GLY A 531 -12.91 -9.26 1.51
CA GLY A 531 -11.53 -8.79 1.36
C GLY A 531 -10.90 -8.26 2.64
N PHE A 532 -11.56 -8.39 3.79
CA PHE A 532 -10.93 -8.11 5.09
C PHE A 532 -9.89 -9.19 5.41
N SER A 533 -8.80 -8.79 6.07
CA SER A 533 -7.73 -9.73 6.46
C SER A 533 -8.18 -10.72 7.53
N LEU A 534 -9.10 -10.32 8.40
CA LEU A 534 -9.71 -11.12 9.45
C LEU A 534 -11.23 -10.96 9.42
N GLY A 535 -11.92 -12.05 9.72
CA GLY A 535 -13.34 -11.97 10.04
C GLY A 535 -13.58 -11.23 11.37
N PRO A 536 -14.80 -10.74 11.63
CA PRO A 536 -15.07 -9.91 12.80
C PRO A 536 -14.85 -10.62 14.14
N LEU A 537 -15.10 -11.93 14.24
CA LEU A 537 -14.89 -12.70 15.48
C LEU A 537 -13.40 -12.92 15.75
N ALA A 538 -12.62 -13.25 14.73
CA ALA A 538 -11.15 -13.33 14.83
C ALA A 538 -10.51 -11.99 15.18
N LEU A 539 -11.02 -10.89 14.61
CA LEU A 539 -10.57 -9.54 14.95
C LEU A 539 -10.88 -9.18 16.42
N ALA A 540 -12.07 -9.56 16.92
CA ALA A 540 -12.43 -9.36 18.33
C ALA A 540 -11.46 -10.08 19.27
N ASP A 541 -11.08 -11.32 18.95
CA ASP A 541 -10.10 -12.08 19.72
C ASP A 541 -8.69 -11.46 19.69
N ASN A 542 -8.28 -10.91 18.53
CA ASN A 542 -6.99 -10.22 18.40
C ASN A 542 -6.92 -8.94 19.22
N VAL A 543 -8.01 -8.16 19.26
CA VAL A 543 -8.11 -6.93 20.08
C VAL A 543 -8.20 -7.24 21.58
N SER A 544 -8.67 -8.39 21.95
CA SER A 544 -9.15 -8.90 23.23
C SER A 544 -10.58 -8.46 23.58
N LEU A 545 -11.36 -9.41 24.07
CA LEU A 545 -12.79 -9.16 24.36
C LEU A 545 -13.02 -8.09 25.44
N PRO A 546 -12.23 -8.02 26.53
CA PRO A 546 -12.33 -6.92 27.49
C PRO A 546 -12.06 -5.55 26.88
N MET A 547 -11.11 -5.45 25.95
CA MET A 547 -10.80 -4.19 25.24
C MET A 547 -11.94 -3.79 24.30
N VAL A 548 -12.51 -4.74 23.54
CA VAL A 548 -13.68 -4.50 22.68
C VAL A 548 -14.84 -3.92 23.51
N GLN A 549 -15.08 -4.48 24.73
CA GLN A 549 -16.10 -3.98 25.64
C GLN A 549 -15.78 -2.57 26.17
N ALA A 550 -14.51 -2.29 26.48
CA ALA A 550 -14.09 -0.97 26.95
C ALA A 550 -14.23 0.11 25.89
N MET A 551 -14.01 -0.24 24.62
CA MET A 551 -14.12 0.66 23.45
C MET A 551 -15.57 0.91 22.99
N ALA A 552 -16.53 0.07 23.40
CA ALA A 552 -17.92 0.17 22.99
C ALA A 552 -18.56 1.51 23.34
N THR A 553 -19.27 2.09 22.37
CA THR A 553 -20.01 3.36 22.57
C THR A 553 -21.22 3.18 23.46
N VAL A 554 -21.92 2.05 23.28
CA VAL A 554 -23.09 1.64 24.05
C VAL A 554 -22.75 0.34 24.78
N LYS A 555 -22.43 0.44 26.04
CA LYS A 555 -21.96 -0.70 26.87
C LYS A 555 -22.99 -1.82 27.05
N GLU A 556 -24.27 -1.50 26.95
CA GLU A 556 -25.40 -2.41 27.14
C GLU A 556 -26.11 -2.75 25.81
N SER A 557 -25.39 -2.59 24.68
CA SER A 557 -25.94 -3.01 23.38
C SER A 557 -26.05 -4.52 23.27
N ASP A 558 -26.93 -4.99 22.40
CA ASP A 558 -27.13 -6.40 22.11
C ASP A 558 -25.84 -7.12 21.70
N SER A 559 -24.98 -6.45 20.94
CA SER A 559 -23.66 -6.97 20.55
C SER A 559 -22.71 -7.10 21.75
N MET A 560 -22.75 -6.16 22.69
CA MET A 560 -21.91 -6.20 23.87
C MET A 560 -22.32 -7.27 24.89
N THR A 561 -23.57 -7.74 24.87
CA THR A 561 -23.99 -8.90 25.69
C THR A 561 -23.22 -10.16 25.29
N VAL A 562 -22.89 -10.34 23.99
CA VAL A 562 -22.07 -11.44 23.49
C VAL A 562 -20.66 -11.41 24.11
N ILE A 563 -20.03 -10.24 24.06
CA ILE A 563 -18.69 -10.04 24.64
C ILE A 563 -18.69 -10.27 26.13
N SER A 564 -19.67 -9.69 26.85
CA SER A 564 -19.80 -9.87 28.31
C SER A 564 -19.95 -11.33 28.71
N ARG A 565 -20.77 -12.10 27.97
CA ARG A 565 -20.95 -13.53 28.23
C ARG A 565 -19.66 -14.32 28.01
N LEU A 566 -18.94 -14.12 26.88
CA LEU A 566 -17.69 -14.83 26.64
C LEU A 566 -16.62 -14.44 27.67
N SER A 567 -16.40 -13.14 27.84
CA SER A 567 -15.32 -12.65 28.70
C SER A 567 -15.58 -12.85 30.17
N ARG A 568 -16.76 -12.47 30.67
CA ARG A 568 -17.07 -12.47 32.11
C ARG A 568 -17.49 -13.84 32.62
N ASP A 569 -18.46 -14.49 31.92
CA ASP A 569 -19.08 -15.71 32.40
C ASP A 569 -18.27 -16.95 32.01
N LEU A 570 -17.74 -16.97 30.78
CA LEU A 570 -17.02 -18.12 30.23
C LEU A 570 -15.48 -17.97 30.31
N LYS A 571 -14.97 -16.84 30.83
CA LYS A 571 -13.53 -16.55 31.03
C LYS A 571 -12.70 -16.69 29.74
N ARG A 572 -13.31 -16.38 28.60
CA ARG A 572 -12.67 -16.39 27.30
C ARG A 572 -12.35 -14.95 26.90
N HIS A 573 -11.07 -14.56 26.95
CA HIS A 573 -10.67 -13.16 26.80
C HIS A 573 -10.06 -12.81 25.42
N GLY A 574 -9.84 -13.81 24.57
CA GLY A 574 -9.29 -13.66 23.24
C GLY A 574 -7.97 -14.37 23.04
N LYS A 575 -7.29 -14.03 21.94
CA LYS A 575 -6.11 -14.73 21.45
C LYS A 575 -4.94 -14.74 22.46
N ALA A 576 -4.65 -13.63 23.12
CA ALA A 576 -3.56 -13.54 24.10
C ALA A 576 -3.71 -14.50 25.29
N CYS A 577 -4.95 -14.92 25.60
CA CYS A 577 -5.26 -15.90 26.64
C CYS A 577 -5.54 -17.31 26.08
N GLY A 578 -5.26 -17.56 24.81
CA GLY A 578 -5.47 -18.85 24.15
C GLY A 578 -6.95 -19.20 23.86
N ALA A 579 -7.90 -18.37 24.27
CA ALA A 579 -9.33 -18.66 24.20
C ALA A 579 -10.19 -17.40 24.05
N GLY A 580 -10.94 -17.33 22.96
CA GLY A 580 -11.94 -16.30 22.65
C GLY A 580 -13.11 -16.92 21.87
N PHE A 581 -13.50 -16.35 20.76
CA PHE A 581 -14.37 -17.00 19.76
C PHE A 581 -13.68 -18.21 19.14
N TYR A 582 -12.34 -18.17 19.15
CA TYR A 582 -11.49 -19.27 18.70
C TYR A 582 -10.79 -19.94 19.89
N GLU A 583 -10.27 -21.12 19.64
CA GLU A 583 -9.26 -21.81 20.42
C GLU A 583 -7.93 -21.70 19.68
N TYR A 584 -6.88 -21.36 20.38
CA TYR A 584 -5.52 -21.13 19.85
C TYR A 584 -4.59 -22.18 20.44
N ALA A 585 -3.98 -22.98 19.57
CA ALA A 585 -2.99 -23.98 19.98
C ALA A 585 -1.58 -23.39 20.00
N GLU A 586 -0.66 -24.05 20.71
CA GLU A 586 0.75 -23.63 20.83
C GLU A 586 1.49 -23.64 19.48
N ASP A 587 1.08 -24.48 18.53
CA ASP A 587 1.61 -24.51 17.17
C ASP A 587 1.15 -23.35 16.28
N GLY A 588 0.37 -22.41 16.81
CA GLY A 588 -0.20 -21.26 16.09
C GLY A 588 -1.49 -21.57 15.30
N SER A 589 -1.95 -22.82 15.30
CA SER A 589 -3.23 -23.17 14.67
C SER A 589 -4.40 -22.62 15.47
N GLN A 590 -5.48 -22.28 14.75
CA GLN A 590 -6.69 -21.76 15.38
C GLN A 590 -7.95 -22.42 14.80
N ARG A 591 -8.96 -22.60 15.63
CA ARG A 591 -10.27 -23.11 15.21
C ARG A 591 -11.38 -22.41 15.96
N LEU A 592 -12.53 -22.22 15.34
CA LEU A 592 -13.72 -21.73 16.01
C LEU A 592 -14.06 -22.64 17.20
N TRP A 593 -14.36 -22.03 18.33
CA TRP A 593 -14.71 -22.77 19.55
C TRP A 593 -15.93 -23.68 19.32
N SER A 594 -15.78 -24.95 19.55
CA SER A 594 -16.80 -25.97 19.26
C SER A 594 -18.14 -25.73 19.94
N LYS A 595 -18.12 -25.17 21.18
CA LYS A 595 -19.33 -24.86 21.94
C LYS A 595 -19.95 -23.50 21.60
N LEU A 596 -19.44 -22.79 20.59
CA LEU A 596 -19.98 -21.50 20.21
C LEU A 596 -21.43 -21.62 19.69
N ASN A 597 -21.74 -22.68 18.95
CA ASN A 597 -23.10 -22.98 18.50
C ASN A 597 -24.07 -23.37 19.64
N ASP A 598 -23.58 -23.90 20.75
CA ASP A 598 -24.41 -24.23 21.95
C ASP A 598 -24.85 -22.93 22.64
N ASN A 599 -23.97 -21.90 22.63
CA ASN A 599 -24.23 -20.59 23.22
C ASN A 599 -25.00 -19.65 22.29
N TYR A 600 -24.78 -19.77 20.98
CA TYR A 600 -25.41 -18.99 19.91
C TYR A 600 -25.89 -19.94 18.81
N PRO A 601 -27.09 -20.54 18.97
CA PRO A 601 -27.62 -21.51 17.99
C PRO A 601 -27.79 -20.87 16.64
N LYS A 602 -27.35 -21.59 15.61
CA LYS A 602 -27.52 -21.14 14.22
C LYS A 602 -28.95 -21.41 13.73
N ASN A 603 -29.48 -20.48 12.94
CA ASN A 603 -30.76 -20.70 12.25
C ASN A 603 -30.65 -21.83 11.22
N GLU A 604 -31.77 -22.55 10.96
CA GLU A 604 -31.82 -23.57 9.92
C GLU A 604 -31.53 -22.99 8.54
N THR A 605 -32.10 -21.81 8.24
CA THR A 605 -31.86 -21.09 6.99
C THR A 605 -30.79 -20.02 7.21
N GLN A 606 -29.65 -20.15 6.53
CA GLN A 606 -28.57 -19.21 6.59
C GLN A 606 -28.68 -18.17 5.47
N PRO A 607 -28.23 -16.92 5.70
CA PRO A 607 -28.18 -15.92 4.65
C PRO A 607 -27.12 -16.27 3.59
N ASP A 608 -27.31 -15.76 2.38
CA ASP A 608 -26.29 -15.81 1.34
C ASP A 608 -25.03 -15.02 1.80
N VAL A 609 -23.86 -15.54 1.47
CA VAL A 609 -22.57 -14.91 1.83
C VAL A 609 -22.46 -13.45 1.33
N ASN A 610 -23.09 -13.12 0.19
CA ASN A 610 -23.10 -11.74 -0.32
C ASN A 610 -23.88 -10.78 0.58
N ILE A 611 -24.89 -11.26 1.33
CA ILE A 611 -25.58 -10.45 2.34
C ILE A 611 -24.64 -10.13 3.49
N VAL A 612 -23.87 -11.11 3.97
CA VAL A 612 -22.86 -10.91 5.02
C VAL A 612 -21.80 -9.91 4.57
N LYS A 613 -21.26 -10.08 3.34
CA LYS A 613 -20.31 -9.12 2.74
C LYS A 613 -20.88 -7.70 2.68
N LYS A 614 -22.10 -7.54 2.19
CA LYS A 614 -22.77 -6.23 2.08
C LYS A 614 -22.95 -5.57 3.44
N ARG A 615 -23.37 -6.31 4.46
CA ARG A 615 -23.51 -5.81 5.83
C ARG A 615 -22.20 -5.26 6.35
N LEU A 616 -21.12 -6.05 6.28
CA LEU A 616 -19.80 -5.69 6.79
C LEU A 616 -19.16 -4.50 6.07
N LEU A 617 -19.30 -4.43 4.74
CA LEU A 617 -18.78 -3.30 3.97
C LEU A 617 -19.62 -2.03 4.19
N SER A 618 -20.95 -2.14 4.21
CA SER A 618 -21.81 -0.97 4.33
C SER A 618 -21.75 -0.31 5.70
N ILE A 619 -21.62 -1.10 6.79
CA ILE A 619 -21.59 -0.51 8.12
C ILE A 619 -20.35 0.37 8.36
N GLN A 620 -19.18 -0.04 7.87
CA GLN A 620 -17.98 0.81 7.92
C GLN A 620 -18.08 2.01 6.97
N ALA A 621 -18.70 1.83 5.78
CA ALA A 621 -18.90 2.92 4.83
C ALA A 621 -19.84 4.00 5.39
N LEU A 622 -20.93 3.62 6.06
CA LEU A 622 -21.81 4.54 6.75
C LEU A 622 -21.10 5.25 7.91
N THR A 623 -20.26 4.55 8.66
CA THR A 623 -19.40 5.17 9.69
C THR A 623 -18.48 6.21 9.07
N ALA A 624 -17.84 5.91 7.92
CA ALA A 624 -16.99 6.87 7.23
C ALA A 624 -17.77 8.10 6.76
N VAL A 625 -18.99 7.92 6.24
CA VAL A 625 -19.86 9.03 5.85
C VAL A 625 -20.12 9.96 7.04
N SER A 626 -20.38 9.44 8.24
CA SER A 626 -20.65 10.28 9.41
C SER A 626 -19.47 11.19 9.79
N PHE A 627 -18.24 10.79 9.53
CA PHE A 627 -17.06 11.64 9.74
C PHE A 627 -16.93 12.73 8.68
N ILE A 628 -17.30 12.42 7.44
CA ILE A 628 -17.24 13.40 6.34
C ILE A 628 -18.34 14.45 6.47
N GLU A 629 -19.58 14.03 6.72
CA GLU A 629 -20.72 14.95 6.84
C GLU A 629 -20.58 15.95 7.98
N ASN A 630 -19.90 15.55 9.06
CA ASN A 630 -19.59 16.41 10.19
C ASN A 630 -18.29 17.23 10.01
N GLY A 631 -17.67 17.19 8.83
CA GLY A 631 -16.44 17.94 8.54
C GLY A 631 -15.23 17.52 9.35
N ILE A 632 -15.24 16.31 9.92
CA ILE A 632 -14.16 15.80 10.78
C ILE A 632 -12.92 15.52 9.97
N MET A 633 -13.04 14.96 8.76
CA MET A 633 -11.91 14.68 7.88
C MET A 633 -12.30 14.73 6.40
N THR A 634 -11.31 14.77 5.52
CA THR A 634 -11.51 14.75 4.07
C THR A 634 -11.80 13.33 3.55
N ASN A 635 -12.37 13.24 2.35
CA ASN A 635 -12.63 11.97 1.67
C ASN A 635 -11.34 11.14 1.50
N GLU A 636 -10.25 11.82 1.10
CA GLU A 636 -8.94 11.21 0.86
C GLU A 636 -8.36 10.60 2.13
N HIS A 637 -8.43 11.34 3.24
CA HIS A 637 -7.97 10.86 4.54
C HIS A 637 -8.86 9.73 5.06
N ALA A 638 -10.19 9.81 4.89
CA ALA A 638 -11.11 8.75 5.28
C ALA A 638 -10.82 7.43 4.53
N ASP A 639 -10.63 7.50 3.21
CA ASP A 639 -10.25 6.32 2.43
C ASP A 639 -8.87 5.77 2.86
N LEU A 640 -7.89 6.66 3.05
CA LEU A 640 -6.54 6.26 3.45
C LEU A 640 -6.56 5.53 4.80
N VAL A 641 -7.20 6.11 5.81
CA VAL A 641 -7.28 5.53 7.16
C VAL A 641 -8.14 4.26 7.16
N SER A 642 -9.26 4.24 6.40
CA SER A 642 -10.10 3.04 6.33
C SER A 642 -9.31 1.82 5.83
N VAL A 643 -8.46 2.01 4.81
CA VAL A 643 -7.63 0.93 4.25
C VAL A 643 -6.46 0.58 5.16
N PHE A 644 -5.65 1.58 5.56
CA PHE A 644 -4.38 1.33 6.23
C PHE A 644 -4.49 1.13 7.74
N CYS A 645 -5.53 1.70 8.37
CA CYS A 645 -5.67 1.66 9.82
C CYS A 645 -6.91 0.88 10.30
N ALA A 646 -8.00 0.86 9.52
CA ALA A 646 -9.23 0.15 9.89
C ALA A 646 -9.39 -1.23 9.21
N GLY A 647 -8.48 -1.58 8.29
CA GLY A 647 -8.48 -2.88 7.59
C GLY A 647 -9.54 -3.02 6.50
N TYR A 648 -10.12 -1.91 6.02
CA TYR A 648 -11.07 -1.93 4.91
C TYR A 648 -10.39 -2.44 3.63
N PRO A 649 -11.07 -3.25 2.80
CA PRO A 649 -10.43 -3.90 1.65
C PRO A 649 -9.85 -2.92 0.64
N SER A 650 -8.56 -3.03 0.33
CA SER A 650 -7.83 -2.05 -0.50
C SER A 650 -8.29 -2.03 -1.97
N TYR A 651 -8.87 -3.12 -2.50
CA TYR A 651 -9.43 -3.13 -3.86
C TYR A 651 -10.59 -2.14 -4.05
N THR A 652 -11.27 -1.77 -2.96
CA THR A 652 -12.33 -0.76 -2.99
C THR A 652 -11.78 0.65 -3.08
N GLY A 653 -10.50 0.85 -2.68
CA GLY A 653 -9.86 2.14 -2.50
C GLY A 653 -10.25 2.84 -1.19
N GLY A 654 -11.02 2.19 -0.33
CA GLY A 654 -11.49 2.70 0.95
C GLY A 654 -13.00 2.82 1.03
N ALA A 655 -13.49 3.22 2.18
CA ALA A 655 -14.91 3.22 2.52
C ALA A 655 -15.74 4.21 1.67
N ILE A 656 -15.20 5.37 1.37
CA ILE A 656 -15.85 6.38 0.52
C ILE A 656 -15.74 6.00 -0.97
N SER A 657 -14.56 5.51 -1.39
CA SER A 657 -14.36 4.98 -2.73
C SER A 657 -15.27 3.79 -3.06
N TYR A 658 -15.62 2.97 -2.06
CA TYR A 658 -16.60 1.89 -2.21
C TYR A 658 -17.97 2.44 -2.62
N ILE A 659 -18.47 3.47 -1.92
CA ILE A 659 -19.72 4.14 -2.25
C ILE A 659 -19.68 4.73 -3.66
N ASP A 660 -18.64 5.48 -3.98
CA ASP A 660 -18.47 6.12 -5.29
C ASP A 660 -18.42 5.11 -6.46
N SER A 661 -17.84 3.95 -6.22
CA SER A 661 -17.71 2.91 -7.25
C SER A 661 -19.02 2.20 -7.53
N MET A 662 -19.84 2.05 -6.51
CA MET A 662 -21.21 1.52 -6.62
C MET A 662 -22.15 2.56 -7.23
N GLY A 663 -21.93 3.84 -6.90
CA GLY A 663 -22.84 4.95 -7.12
C GLY A 663 -23.69 5.20 -5.90
N VAL A 664 -23.84 6.48 -5.52
CA VAL A 664 -24.52 6.89 -4.27
C VAL A 664 -25.96 6.38 -4.21
N SER A 665 -26.72 6.48 -5.32
CA SER A 665 -28.09 5.96 -5.39
C SER A 665 -28.17 4.46 -5.11
N GLU A 666 -27.27 3.67 -5.70
CA GLU A 666 -27.27 2.22 -5.51
C GLU A 666 -26.84 1.83 -4.09
N PHE A 667 -25.89 2.58 -3.51
CA PHE A 667 -25.51 2.41 -2.12
C PHE A 667 -26.66 2.72 -1.16
N ILE A 668 -27.42 3.81 -1.39
CA ILE A 668 -28.63 4.14 -0.61
C ILE A 668 -29.67 3.02 -0.72
N ASN A 669 -29.94 2.52 -1.93
CA ASN A 669 -30.85 1.39 -2.13
C ASN A 669 -30.39 0.15 -1.36
N GLN A 670 -29.10 -0.18 -1.41
CA GLN A 670 -28.51 -1.29 -0.64
C GLN A 670 -28.72 -1.09 0.86
N CYS A 671 -28.45 0.12 1.38
CA CYS A 671 -28.60 0.45 2.80
C CYS A 671 -30.08 0.36 3.23
N ASN A 672 -31.03 0.84 2.41
CA ASN A 672 -32.46 0.70 2.70
C ASN A 672 -32.90 -0.78 2.81
N LEU A 673 -32.45 -1.64 1.88
CA LEU A 673 -32.74 -3.07 1.95
C LEU A 673 -32.14 -3.71 3.20
N LEU A 674 -30.93 -3.31 3.60
CA LEU A 674 -30.29 -3.81 4.81
C LEU A 674 -30.97 -3.27 6.07
N ARG A 675 -31.38 -2.00 6.09
CA ARG A 675 -32.12 -1.38 7.20
C ARG A 675 -33.47 -2.08 7.45
N ASP A 676 -34.22 -2.29 6.40
CA ASP A 676 -35.57 -2.89 6.49
C ASP A 676 -35.52 -4.33 6.99
N LYS A 677 -34.40 -5.04 6.77
CA LYS A 677 -34.23 -6.44 7.17
C LYS A 677 -33.46 -6.63 8.48
N PHE A 678 -32.49 -5.77 8.77
CA PHE A 678 -31.51 -6.01 9.83
C PHE A 678 -31.40 -4.86 10.85
N GLY A 679 -32.07 -3.73 10.62
CA GLY A 679 -32.21 -2.66 11.62
C GLY A 679 -31.61 -1.32 11.23
N LEU A 680 -31.88 -0.34 12.10
CA LEU A 680 -31.63 1.10 11.87
C LEU A 680 -30.13 1.48 11.76
N GLN A 681 -29.20 0.60 12.12
CA GLN A 681 -27.77 0.87 11.94
C GLN A 681 -27.36 1.06 10.47
N PHE A 682 -28.20 0.63 9.54
CA PHE A 682 -28.00 0.85 8.10
C PHE A 682 -28.75 2.08 7.55
N SER A 683 -29.32 2.94 8.41
CA SER A 683 -29.97 4.17 7.97
C SER A 683 -28.94 5.13 7.36
N CYS A 684 -29.30 5.68 6.19
CA CYS A 684 -28.52 6.75 5.58
C CYS A 684 -28.86 8.08 6.24
N SER A 685 -27.87 8.95 6.40
CA SER A 685 -28.08 10.33 6.86
C SER A 685 -28.74 11.20 5.79
N ASP A 686 -29.38 12.30 6.19
CA ASP A 686 -29.97 13.27 5.25
C ASP A 686 -28.90 13.82 4.30
N TRP A 687 -27.69 14.06 4.81
CA TRP A 687 -26.55 14.50 3.99
C TRP A 687 -26.24 13.54 2.81
N LEU A 688 -26.35 12.22 3.04
CA LEU A 688 -26.15 11.22 2.00
C LEU A 688 -27.36 11.12 1.07
N LEU A 689 -28.58 11.20 1.63
CA LEU A 689 -29.85 11.15 0.88
C LEU A 689 -30.01 12.31 -0.10
N ASP A 690 -29.47 13.49 0.21
CA ASP A 690 -29.47 14.66 -0.65
C ASP A 690 -28.50 14.60 -1.83
N ARG A 691 -27.68 13.53 -1.91
CA ARG A 691 -26.62 13.35 -2.94
C ARG A 691 -26.81 12.17 -3.92
N PRO A 692 -28.02 11.75 -4.28
CA PRO A 692 -28.22 10.48 -5.01
C PRO A 692 -27.60 10.47 -6.41
N LYS A 693 -27.40 11.63 -7.03
CA LYS A 693 -26.85 11.75 -8.39
C LYS A 693 -25.40 12.19 -8.43
N ASN A 694 -24.82 12.56 -7.28
CA ASN A 694 -23.47 13.10 -7.20
C ASN A 694 -22.52 12.02 -6.66
N ARG A 695 -21.26 12.11 -7.05
CA ARG A 695 -20.19 11.41 -6.37
C ARG A 695 -19.88 12.11 -5.05
N ILE A 696 -19.46 11.36 -4.04
CA ILE A 696 -18.94 11.95 -2.79
C ILE A 696 -17.61 12.64 -3.07
N TYR A 697 -16.75 12.01 -3.89
CA TYR A 697 -15.61 12.69 -4.47
C TYR A 697 -16.10 13.66 -5.56
N GLN A 698 -16.03 14.96 -5.26
CA GLN A 698 -16.16 16.01 -6.28
C GLN A 698 -14.78 16.17 -6.94
N ASN A 699 -14.76 16.17 -8.30
CA ASN A 699 -13.56 16.48 -9.06
C ASN A 699 -13.24 17.97 -8.98
#